data_cb863d6b9915baec78d8816e6fc96354
#
_entry.id   cb863d6b9915baec78d8816e6fc96354
#
_cell.length_a   1.000
_cell.length_b   1.000
_cell.length_c   1.000
_cell.angle_alpha   90.00
_cell.angle_beta   90.00
_cell.angle_gamma   90.00
#
_symmetry.space_group_name_H-M   'P 1'
#
loop_
_entity.id
_entity.type
_entity.pdbx_description
1 polymer ?
#
loop_
_entity_poly.entity_id
_entity_poly.type
_entity_poly.pdbx_seq_one_letter_code
_entity_poly.pdbx_strand_id
1 'polypeptide(L)'
;MTATEVRIARTIATDIGATAEQVRATVGLLDGGDTVPFVARYRKEATGGLDDTQLRKLAERLDYLRDLEKRRAAILGEITSQGKLTDDLARAIAQADTKSVLEDLYLPYKPKRRTKAMIARENGLEPLLRAIMQDRAADPTDLAQAYLNDAVTSPKDALNGARDILVEELAENASLLGRLREMMQSEAMISAKVTAGKEDVGAKFSDYFDHSEKLATIPSHRALALLRASKEEIVTLNIAPEPEAGLRRVIGTINAEIGIQGQGTGDVWLREVAVWAWNVKLSLSMFMDLMGDLRRRAHDAAIDVFARNLRDLLLAAPAGARATLGLDPGIRTGCKIAVVDETGKLLDTATIYPFQPRNDLRGAVATLTQMILKHGIALVAIGNGTASRESERLVADVIKSMPAGTQRPTPVIVSEAGASVYSASELASLEFPDIDVSLRGAVSIARRLQDPLSELVKIEPQAIGVGQYQHDVDQRRLAQSLAAVVEDAVNAVGVNLNMASAPLLSHIAGLGPSLAQAIVAHRDANGPFADRKALLKVAGLGPKAFEQCAGFLRITGGAEPLDASSVHPEAYGVARKIVQACGRDIRAIMGDSSALVGVQAEQFVDGSFGLPTVRDILSELEKPGRDPRPSFKTATFADGINNMTDLKPGMSLEGTVTNVAAFGAFVDIGVHQDGLVHISQLADRFVKDPHDVIKTGDVVRVRVTEVDVTRKRIGLTMRKDNETIRMPRGKTTERSKPSDRAKTMTARPPKTKPSTPQVEGAIGSALFNALKRRTDKS
;
A
#
# COMPACT_ATOMS: atom_id res chain seq x y z
N MET A 1 18.63 -27.98 -12.99
CA MET A 1 17.37 -27.33 -12.57
C MET A 1 16.35 -28.37 -12.16
N THR A 2 15.72 -28.20 -11.03
CA THR A 2 14.66 -29.07 -10.52
C THR A 2 13.33 -28.79 -11.22
N ALA A 3 12.42 -29.76 -11.24
CA ALA A 3 11.05 -29.56 -11.76
C ALA A 3 10.32 -28.41 -11.04
N THR A 4 10.65 -28.20 -9.77
CA THR A 4 10.13 -27.12 -8.94
C THR A 4 10.57 -25.74 -9.45
N GLU A 5 11.85 -25.55 -9.76
CA GLU A 5 12.37 -24.30 -10.30
C GLU A 5 11.74 -23.94 -11.66
N VAL A 6 11.52 -24.96 -12.52
CA VAL A 6 10.83 -24.75 -13.80
C VAL A 6 9.38 -24.29 -13.59
N ARG A 7 8.67 -24.89 -12.64
CA ARG A 7 7.29 -24.50 -12.29
C ARG A 7 7.23 -23.08 -11.76
N ILE A 8 8.08 -22.75 -10.78
CA ILE A 8 8.17 -21.40 -10.21
C ILE A 8 8.41 -20.37 -11.32
N ALA A 9 9.38 -20.62 -12.20
CA ALA A 9 9.70 -19.69 -13.28
C ALA A 9 8.53 -19.48 -14.24
N ARG A 10 7.77 -20.52 -14.58
CA ARG A 10 6.58 -20.41 -15.45
C ARG A 10 5.46 -19.62 -14.78
N THR A 11 5.20 -19.88 -13.49
CA THR A 11 4.15 -19.17 -12.73
C THR A 11 4.47 -17.68 -12.65
N ILE A 12 5.70 -17.32 -12.27
CA ILE A 12 6.13 -15.91 -12.20
C ILE A 12 6.05 -15.26 -13.59
N ALA A 13 6.49 -15.95 -14.65
CA ALA A 13 6.45 -15.43 -16.01
C ALA A 13 5.03 -15.02 -16.43
N THR A 14 4.03 -15.84 -16.09
CA THR A 14 2.61 -15.52 -16.32
C THR A 14 2.16 -14.31 -15.50
N ASP A 15 2.57 -14.24 -14.22
CA ASP A 15 2.15 -13.20 -13.27
C ASP A 15 2.68 -11.79 -13.64
N ILE A 16 3.86 -11.72 -14.30
CA ILE A 16 4.52 -10.45 -14.66
C ILE A 16 4.52 -10.14 -16.16
N GLY A 17 3.93 -11.04 -16.98
CA GLY A 17 3.91 -10.86 -18.44
C GLY A 17 5.28 -11.01 -19.10
N ALA A 18 6.14 -11.89 -18.57
CA ALA A 18 7.48 -12.18 -19.07
C ALA A 18 7.61 -13.60 -19.61
N THR A 19 8.78 -13.95 -20.14
CA THR A 19 9.11 -15.34 -20.50
C THR A 19 9.73 -16.09 -19.33
N ALA A 20 9.57 -17.39 -19.28
CA ALA A 20 10.21 -18.22 -18.25
C ALA A 20 11.75 -18.16 -18.30
N GLU A 21 12.33 -17.80 -19.43
CA GLU A 21 13.78 -17.62 -19.59
C GLU A 21 14.27 -16.33 -18.94
N GLN A 22 13.56 -15.21 -19.15
CA GLN A 22 13.82 -13.94 -18.47
C GLN A 22 13.74 -14.11 -16.94
N VAL A 23 12.69 -14.79 -16.45
CA VAL A 23 12.54 -15.05 -15.01
C VAL A 23 13.70 -15.89 -14.48
N ARG A 24 14.11 -16.94 -15.19
CA ARG A 24 15.22 -17.80 -14.77
C ARG A 24 16.55 -17.05 -14.70
N ALA A 25 16.84 -16.25 -15.71
CA ALA A 25 18.04 -15.41 -15.73
C ALA A 25 18.04 -14.43 -14.54
N THR A 26 16.90 -13.79 -14.30
CA THR A 26 16.74 -12.87 -13.16
C THR A 26 16.91 -13.57 -11.81
N VAL A 27 16.27 -14.73 -11.61
CA VAL A 27 16.41 -15.52 -10.37
C VAL A 27 17.87 -15.90 -10.14
N GLY A 28 18.61 -16.28 -11.20
CA GLY A 28 20.04 -16.58 -11.11
C GLY A 28 20.87 -15.38 -10.64
N LEU A 29 20.56 -14.16 -11.09
CA LEU A 29 21.22 -12.93 -10.66
C LEU A 29 20.91 -12.61 -9.19
N LEU A 30 19.62 -12.68 -8.79
CA LEU A 30 19.18 -12.42 -7.41
C LEU A 30 19.78 -13.43 -6.43
N ASP A 31 19.79 -14.73 -6.79
CA ASP A 31 20.42 -15.78 -5.99
C ASP A 31 21.95 -15.63 -5.92
N GLY A 32 22.56 -15.01 -6.94
CA GLY A 32 23.97 -14.59 -6.94
C GLY A 32 24.25 -13.37 -6.07
N GLY A 33 23.23 -12.80 -5.41
CA GLY A 33 23.34 -11.64 -4.52
C GLY A 33 23.28 -10.29 -5.22
N ASP A 34 22.82 -10.23 -6.46
CA ASP A 34 22.56 -8.96 -7.14
C ASP A 34 21.28 -8.33 -6.60
N THR A 35 21.31 -7.02 -6.40
CA THR A 35 20.17 -6.25 -5.91
C THR A 35 19.19 -5.91 -7.06
N VAL A 36 17.91 -5.73 -6.74
CA VAL A 36 16.90 -5.38 -7.75
C VAL A 36 17.26 -4.11 -8.52
N PRO A 37 17.67 -2.98 -7.89
CA PRO A 37 18.08 -1.77 -8.62
C PRO A 37 19.27 -2.00 -9.57
N PHE A 38 20.24 -2.79 -9.14
CA PHE A 38 21.40 -3.12 -9.97
C PHE A 38 21.01 -3.94 -11.20
N VAL A 39 20.19 -4.98 -11.00
CA VAL A 39 19.68 -5.82 -12.10
C VAL A 39 18.87 -4.99 -13.09
N ALA A 40 17.96 -4.14 -12.59
CA ALA A 40 17.10 -3.28 -13.42
C ALA A 40 17.93 -2.35 -14.32
N ARG A 41 19.03 -1.81 -13.80
CA ARG A 41 19.80 -0.82 -14.52
C ARG A 41 20.96 -1.39 -15.35
N TYR A 42 21.68 -2.37 -14.83
CA TYR A 42 22.96 -2.84 -15.38
C TYR A 42 22.96 -4.28 -15.89
N ARG A 43 21.84 -4.99 -15.84
CA ARG A 43 21.73 -6.37 -16.33
C ARG A 43 20.53 -6.55 -17.29
N LYS A 44 20.21 -5.47 -18.04
CA LYS A 44 19.04 -5.44 -18.96
C LYS A 44 19.11 -6.52 -20.03
N GLU A 45 20.29 -6.79 -20.56
CA GLU A 45 20.50 -7.84 -21.56
C GLU A 45 20.18 -9.24 -21.01
N ALA A 46 20.65 -9.52 -19.80
CA ALA A 46 20.43 -10.82 -19.17
C ALA A 46 18.96 -11.05 -18.81
N THR A 47 18.24 -9.98 -18.43
CA THR A 47 16.81 -10.06 -18.07
C THR A 47 15.87 -9.84 -19.25
N GLY A 48 16.40 -9.52 -20.44
CA GLY A 48 15.60 -9.17 -21.60
C GLY A 48 14.77 -7.90 -21.40
N GLY A 49 15.25 -6.95 -20.59
CA GLY A 49 14.66 -5.63 -20.39
C GLY A 49 13.51 -5.57 -19.40
N LEU A 50 13.45 -6.46 -18.42
CA LEU A 50 12.49 -6.35 -17.30
C LEU A 50 12.71 -5.06 -16.55
N ASP A 51 11.63 -4.33 -16.28
CA ASP A 51 11.68 -3.08 -15.52
C ASP A 51 11.73 -3.31 -14.00
N ASP A 52 11.95 -2.23 -13.23
CA ASP A 52 12.04 -2.24 -11.77
C ASP A 52 10.75 -2.79 -11.12
N THR A 53 9.59 -2.45 -11.65
CA THR A 53 8.29 -2.92 -11.15
C THR A 53 8.14 -4.43 -11.36
N GLN A 54 8.48 -4.92 -12.55
CA GLN A 54 8.46 -6.35 -12.87
C GLN A 54 9.44 -7.13 -11.99
N LEU A 55 10.65 -6.60 -11.79
CA LEU A 55 11.69 -7.22 -10.96
C LEU A 55 11.30 -7.27 -9.47
N ARG A 56 10.70 -6.22 -8.92
CA ARG A 56 10.16 -6.21 -7.54
C ARG A 56 9.06 -7.26 -7.37
N LYS A 57 8.11 -7.27 -8.30
CA LYS A 57 7.02 -8.27 -8.28
C LYS A 57 7.56 -9.70 -8.43
N LEU A 58 8.58 -9.90 -9.26
CA LEU A 58 9.27 -11.18 -9.40
C LEU A 58 9.88 -11.62 -8.07
N ALA A 59 10.62 -10.74 -7.40
CA ALA A 59 11.28 -11.06 -6.12
C ALA A 59 10.25 -11.44 -5.05
N GLU A 60 9.18 -10.64 -4.87
CA GLU A 60 8.09 -10.96 -3.93
C GLU A 60 7.42 -12.30 -4.25
N ARG A 61 7.16 -12.55 -5.53
CA ARG A 61 6.49 -13.76 -5.98
C ARG A 61 7.37 -15.00 -5.84
N LEU A 62 8.67 -14.83 -6.04
CA LEU A 62 9.68 -15.86 -5.84
C LEU A 62 9.69 -16.35 -4.39
N ASP A 63 9.73 -15.43 -3.44
CA ASP A 63 9.71 -15.75 -2.01
C ASP A 63 8.42 -16.49 -1.63
N TYR A 64 7.26 -15.98 -2.09
CA TYR A 64 5.98 -16.65 -1.85
C TYR A 64 5.94 -18.08 -2.41
N LEU A 65 6.39 -18.30 -3.64
CA LEU A 65 6.36 -19.62 -4.28
C LEU A 65 7.38 -20.58 -3.66
N ARG A 66 8.54 -20.10 -3.23
CA ARG A 66 9.50 -20.88 -2.48
C ARG A 66 8.93 -21.35 -1.14
N ASP A 67 8.24 -20.48 -0.43
CA ASP A 67 7.55 -20.85 0.81
C ASP A 67 6.40 -21.83 0.58
N LEU A 68 5.64 -21.68 -0.51
CA LEU A 68 4.59 -22.62 -0.92
C LEU A 68 5.18 -24.00 -1.19
N GLU A 69 6.30 -24.10 -1.91
CA GLU A 69 6.96 -25.36 -2.19
C GLU A 69 7.53 -26.03 -0.94
N LYS A 70 8.12 -25.25 -0.05
CA LYS A 70 8.58 -25.73 1.26
C LYS A 70 7.42 -26.31 2.08
N ARG A 71 6.26 -25.60 2.07
CA ARG A 71 5.06 -26.09 2.76
C ARG A 71 4.51 -27.37 2.09
N ARG A 72 4.51 -27.42 0.75
CA ARG A 72 4.11 -28.62 -0.02
C ARG A 72 4.93 -29.83 0.35
N ALA A 73 6.24 -29.69 0.40
CA ALA A 73 7.15 -30.77 0.77
C ALA A 73 6.88 -31.27 2.22
N ALA A 74 6.64 -30.36 3.15
CA ALA A 74 6.30 -30.70 4.53
C ALA A 74 4.97 -31.48 4.63
N ILE A 75 3.93 -31.06 3.89
CA ILE A 75 2.63 -31.76 3.86
C ILE A 75 2.76 -33.15 3.23
N LEU A 76 3.48 -33.28 2.12
CA LEU A 76 3.74 -34.58 1.50
C LEU A 76 4.46 -35.52 2.46
N GLY A 77 5.49 -35.02 3.15
CA GLY A 77 6.23 -35.81 4.14
C GLY A 77 5.33 -36.29 5.29
N GLU A 78 4.46 -35.42 5.81
CA GLU A 78 3.54 -35.76 6.89
C GLU A 78 2.52 -36.83 6.46
N ILE A 79 1.87 -36.65 5.28
CA ILE A 79 0.89 -37.63 4.77
C ILE A 79 1.57 -38.97 4.45
N THR A 80 2.80 -38.93 3.93
CA THR A 80 3.57 -40.14 3.65
C THR A 80 3.90 -40.90 4.95
N SER A 81 4.29 -40.19 6.01
CA SER A 81 4.59 -40.78 7.30
C SER A 81 3.37 -41.47 7.96
N GLN A 82 2.17 -40.97 7.64
CA GLN A 82 0.90 -41.59 8.05
C GLN A 82 0.50 -42.79 7.19
N GLY A 83 1.23 -43.13 6.12
CA GLY A 83 0.90 -44.20 5.18
C GLY A 83 -0.38 -43.94 4.35
N LYS A 84 -0.81 -42.69 4.21
CA LYS A 84 -2.09 -42.30 3.57
C LYS A 84 -1.94 -41.62 2.21
N LEU A 85 -0.72 -41.46 1.70
CA LEU A 85 -0.49 -40.82 0.43
C LEU A 85 -0.89 -41.75 -0.72
N THR A 86 -1.87 -41.30 -1.53
CA THR A 86 -2.27 -41.95 -2.78
C THR A 86 -1.71 -41.16 -3.97
N ASP A 87 -1.61 -41.81 -5.14
CA ASP A 87 -1.14 -41.15 -6.37
C ASP A 87 -2.02 -39.97 -6.80
N ASP A 88 -3.35 -40.09 -6.59
CA ASP A 88 -4.29 -39.02 -6.90
C ASP A 88 -4.09 -37.81 -5.97
N LEU A 89 -3.92 -38.07 -4.68
CA LEU A 89 -3.64 -37.03 -3.69
C LEU A 89 -2.28 -36.34 -3.95
N ALA A 90 -1.25 -37.14 -4.27
CA ALA A 90 0.04 -36.60 -4.63
C ALA A 90 -0.02 -35.67 -5.86
N ARG A 91 -0.81 -36.05 -6.88
CA ARG A 91 -1.05 -35.22 -8.06
C ARG A 91 -1.83 -33.95 -7.70
N ALA A 92 -2.89 -34.04 -6.90
CA ALA A 92 -3.66 -32.90 -6.46
C ALA A 92 -2.81 -31.91 -5.65
N ILE A 93 -2.00 -32.41 -4.69
CA ILE A 93 -1.06 -31.60 -3.92
C ILE A 93 -0.01 -30.96 -4.83
N ALA A 94 0.51 -31.65 -5.84
CA ALA A 94 1.47 -31.09 -6.80
C ALA A 94 0.87 -29.99 -7.66
N GLN A 95 -0.41 -30.03 -7.96
CA GLN A 95 -1.14 -29.05 -8.77
C GLN A 95 -1.70 -27.86 -7.98
N ALA A 96 -1.69 -27.90 -6.65
CA ALA A 96 -2.22 -26.82 -5.81
C ALA A 96 -1.42 -25.52 -6.02
N ASP A 97 -2.01 -24.47 -6.59
CA ASP A 97 -1.35 -23.22 -6.93
C ASP A 97 -1.34 -22.19 -5.79
N THR A 98 -2.14 -22.43 -4.75
CA THR A 98 -2.25 -21.53 -3.61
C THR A 98 -2.11 -22.30 -2.29
N LYS A 99 -1.70 -21.56 -1.26
CA LYS A 99 -1.61 -22.10 0.09
C LYS A 99 -2.97 -22.59 0.60
N SER A 100 -4.06 -21.91 0.26
CA SER A 100 -5.42 -22.31 0.68
C SER A 100 -5.81 -23.67 0.12
N VAL A 101 -5.64 -23.89 -1.19
CA VAL A 101 -5.92 -25.18 -1.82
C VAL A 101 -5.03 -26.29 -1.24
N LEU A 102 -3.76 -25.98 -0.99
CA LEU A 102 -2.81 -26.92 -0.39
C LEU A 102 -3.22 -27.30 1.04
N GLU A 103 -3.65 -26.34 1.87
CA GLU A 103 -4.11 -26.62 3.23
C GLU A 103 -5.45 -27.37 3.24
N ASP A 104 -6.35 -27.10 2.28
CA ASP A 104 -7.62 -27.86 2.16
C ASP A 104 -7.37 -29.34 1.88
N LEU A 105 -6.43 -29.66 0.98
CA LEU A 105 -6.02 -31.03 0.71
C LEU A 105 -5.37 -31.72 1.91
N TYR A 106 -4.75 -30.94 2.80
CA TYR A 106 -4.13 -31.44 4.02
C TYR A 106 -5.11 -31.61 5.20
N LEU A 107 -6.29 -30.94 5.19
CA LEU A 107 -7.25 -30.94 6.31
C LEU A 107 -7.60 -32.33 6.85
N PRO A 108 -7.87 -33.38 6.02
CA PRO A 108 -8.20 -34.72 6.51
C PRO A 108 -7.04 -35.39 7.27
N TYR A 109 -5.80 -35.00 6.99
CA TYR A 109 -4.56 -35.63 7.49
C TYR A 109 -3.94 -34.86 8.67
N LYS A 110 -4.44 -33.63 8.90
CA LYS A 110 -3.91 -32.78 9.97
C LYS A 110 -4.23 -33.36 11.34
N PRO A 111 -3.25 -33.47 12.27
CA PRO A 111 -3.50 -33.91 13.64
C PRO A 111 -4.61 -33.08 14.32
N LYS A 112 -5.63 -33.74 14.82
CA LYS A 112 -6.81 -33.11 15.45
C LYS A 112 -6.95 -33.52 16.90
N ARG A 113 -7.60 -32.66 17.67
CA ARG A 113 -8.15 -33.07 18.97
C ARG A 113 -9.33 -34.02 18.72
N ARG A 114 -9.63 -34.90 19.68
CA ARG A 114 -10.76 -35.84 19.60
C ARG A 114 -12.07 -35.09 19.26
N THR A 115 -12.61 -35.35 18.08
CA THR A 115 -13.82 -34.68 17.55
C THR A 115 -15.07 -35.49 17.89
N LYS A 116 -16.28 -34.89 17.78
CA LYS A 116 -17.56 -35.61 17.91
C LYS A 116 -17.68 -36.70 16.85
N ALA A 117 -17.22 -36.46 15.64
CA ALA A 117 -17.22 -37.45 14.57
C ALA A 117 -16.32 -38.64 14.89
N MET A 118 -15.12 -38.39 15.48
CA MET A 118 -14.23 -39.49 15.93
C MET A 118 -14.90 -40.34 17.02
N ILE A 119 -15.56 -39.71 18.00
CA ILE A 119 -16.30 -40.40 19.03
C ILE A 119 -17.44 -41.21 18.40
N ALA A 120 -18.18 -40.66 17.43
CA ALA A 120 -19.24 -41.35 16.74
C ALA A 120 -18.73 -42.58 15.94
N ARG A 121 -17.56 -42.47 15.30
CA ARG A 121 -16.91 -43.62 14.64
C ARG A 121 -16.46 -44.69 15.63
N GLU A 122 -15.88 -44.30 16.77
CA GLU A 122 -15.51 -45.21 17.86
C GLU A 122 -16.74 -45.94 18.41
N ASN A 123 -17.90 -45.29 18.43
CA ASN A 123 -19.15 -45.86 18.84
C ASN A 123 -19.85 -46.70 17.74
N GLY A 124 -19.22 -46.92 16.60
CA GLY A 124 -19.73 -47.79 15.54
C GLY A 124 -20.81 -47.16 14.66
N LEU A 125 -20.92 -45.83 14.58
CA LEU A 125 -22.02 -45.16 13.86
C LEU A 125 -21.69 -44.85 12.40
N GLU A 126 -20.49 -45.07 11.91
CA GLU A 126 -20.15 -44.90 10.49
C GLU A 126 -20.92 -45.84 9.55
N PRO A 127 -21.09 -47.13 9.88
CA PRO A 127 -21.93 -48.03 9.09
C PRO A 127 -23.39 -47.57 9.00
N LEU A 128 -23.98 -46.96 10.05
CA LEU A 128 -25.30 -46.34 9.97
C LEU A 128 -25.36 -45.25 8.91
N LEU A 129 -24.38 -44.34 8.89
CA LEU A 129 -24.28 -43.31 7.86
C LEU A 129 -24.23 -43.92 6.47
N ARG A 130 -23.39 -44.94 6.25
CA ARG A 130 -23.26 -45.62 4.95
C ARG A 130 -24.57 -46.34 4.57
N ALA A 131 -25.27 -46.96 5.51
CA ALA A 131 -26.59 -47.59 5.27
C ALA A 131 -27.63 -46.57 4.79
N ILE A 132 -27.76 -45.42 5.47
CA ILE A 132 -28.64 -44.32 5.04
C ILE A 132 -28.24 -43.78 3.65
N MET A 133 -26.94 -43.67 3.36
CA MET A 133 -26.48 -43.22 2.06
C MET A 133 -26.72 -44.27 0.96
N GLN A 134 -26.76 -45.53 1.26
CA GLN A 134 -26.99 -46.62 0.31
C GLN A 134 -28.48 -46.87 0.06
N ASP A 135 -29.29 -46.92 1.10
CA ASP A 135 -30.74 -47.06 1.02
C ASP A 135 -31.45 -45.74 1.38
N ARG A 136 -31.70 -44.94 0.36
CA ARG A 136 -32.34 -43.64 0.47
C ARG A 136 -33.85 -43.70 0.76
N ALA A 137 -34.49 -44.86 0.58
CA ALA A 137 -35.89 -45.04 0.81
C ALA A 137 -36.22 -45.48 2.26
N ALA A 138 -35.27 -46.13 2.94
CA ALA A 138 -35.41 -46.57 4.31
C ALA A 138 -35.56 -45.38 5.28
N ASP A 139 -36.35 -45.56 6.35
CA ASP A 139 -36.45 -44.60 7.42
C ASP A 139 -35.13 -44.57 8.25
N PRO A 140 -34.42 -43.45 8.32
CA PRO A 140 -33.19 -43.36 9.10
C PRO A 140 -33.36 -43.72 10.58
N THR A 141 -34.54 -43.47 11.17
CA THR A 141 -34.84 -43.78 12.58
C THR A 141 -34.95 -45.31 12.79
N ASP A 142 -35.53 -46.01 11.84
CA ASP A 142 -35.61 -47.47 11.89
C ASP A 142 -34.26 -48.11 11.70
N LEU A 143 -33.46 -47.60 10.75
CA LEU A 143 -32.10 -48.06 10.56
C LEU A 143 -31.23 -47.82 11.80
N ALA A 144 -31.40 -46.70 12.49
CA ALA A 144 -30.66 -46.35 13.68
C ALA A 144 -30.84 -47.29 14.85
N GLN A 145 -31.99 -48.01 14.92
CA GLN A 145 -32.26 -48.98 16.00
C GLN A 145 -31.24 -50.12 16.05
N ALA A 146 -30.73 -50.54 14.90
CA ALA A 146 -29.74 -51.61 14.80
C ALA A 146 -28.32 -51.21 15.32
N TYR A 147 -28.10 -49.90 15.61
CA TYR A 147 -26.80 -49.36 16.01
C TYR A 147 -26.79 -48.83 17.44
N LEU A 148 -27.82 -49.18 18.23
CA LEU A 148 -27.86 -48.82 19.65
C LEU A 148 -26.89 -49.69 20.44
N ASN A 149 -26.22 -49.10 21.43
CA ASN A 149 -25.27 -49.74 22.32
C ASN A 149 -25.20 -48.98 23.65
N ASP A 150 -24.32 -49.42 24.58
CA ASP A 150 -24.21 -48.80 25.92
C ASP A 150 -23.82 -47.29 25.85
N ALA A 151 -23.10 -46.87 24.80
CA ALA A 151 -22.69 -45.48 24.60
C ALA A 151 -23.71 -44.66 23.77
N VAL A 152 -24.60 -45.33 23.04
CA VAL A 152 -25.60 -44.73 22.15
C VAL A 152 -27.00 -45.32 22.47
N THR A 153 -27.71 -44.64 23.36
CA THR A 153 -28.91 -45.18 23.98
C THR A 153 -30.21 -44.88 23.25
N SER A 154 -30.18 -44.02 22.26
CA SER A 154 -31.38 -43.66 21.48
C SER A 154 -31.10 -43.55 19.97
N PRO A 155 -32.12 -43.82 19.11
CA PRO A 155 -32.00 -43.59 17.67
C PRO A 155 -31.59 -42.16 17.31
N LYS A 156 -32.06 -41.18 18.10
CA LYS A 156 -31.70 -39.79 17.94
C LYS A 156 -30.19 -39.55 18.16
N ASP A 157 -29.59 -40.19 19.17
CA ASP A 157 -28.15 -40.08 19.45
C ASP A 157 -27.35 -40.77 18.35
N ALA A 158 -27.82 -41.93 17.84
CA ALA A 158 -27.19 -42.59 16.69
C ALA A 158 -27.20 -41.70 15.43
N LEU A 159 -28.34 -41.09 15.11
CA LEU A 159 -28.47 -40.19 13.98
C LEU A 159 -27.64 -38.90 14.15
N ASN A 160 -27.55 -38.37 15.39
CA ASN A 160 -26.66 -37.24 15.67
C ASN A 160 -25.19 -37.60 15.42
N GLY A 161 -24.77 -38.81 15.82
CA GLY A 161 -23.42 -39.28 15.57
C GLY A 161 -23.15 -39.49 14.07
N ALA A 162 -24.08 -40.09 13.34
CA ALA A 162 -23.99 -40.24 11.89
C ALA A 162 -23.93 -38.86 11.18
N ARG A 163 -24.74 -37.89 11.63
CA ARG A 163 -24.68 -36.50 11.16
C ARG A 163 -23.32 -35.89 11.43
N ASP A 164 -22.75 -36.01 12.63
CA ASP A 164 -21.47 -35.40 12.99
C ASP A 164 -20.35 -35.98 12.15
N ILE A 165 -20.39 -37.26 11.75
CA ILE A 165 -19.47 -37.88 10.81
C ILE A 165 -19.57 -37.22 9.41
N LEU A 166 -20.80 -37.13 8.86
CA LEU A 166 -21.00 -36.55 7.54
C LEU A 166 -20.60 -35.08 7.50
N VAL A 167 -20.91 -34.30 8.53
CA VAL A 167 -20.51 -32.89 8.64
C VAL A 167 -18.99 -32.73 8.65
N GLU A 168 -18.27 -33.64 9.31
CA GLU A 168 -16.81 -33.63 9.27
C GLU A 168 -16.27 -33.98 7.87
N GLU A 169 -16.80 -34.99 7.22
CA GLU A 169 -16.45 -35.38 5.85
C GLU A 169 -16.66 -34.23 4.86
N LEU A 170 -17.80 -33.54 4.91
CA LEU A 170 -18.10 -32.38 4.10
C LEU A 170 -17.15 -31.20 4.38
N ALA A 171 -16.84 -30.97 5.65
CA ALA A 171 -15.94 -29.88 6.06
C ALA A 171 -14.46 -30.12 5.70
N GLU A 172 -14.09 -31.34 5.33
CA GLU A 172 -12.74 -31.77 4.96
C GLU A 172 -12.66 -32.12 3.46
N ASN A 173 -13.74 -31.98 2.73
CA ASN A 173 -13.76 -32.22 1.30
C ASN A 173 -13.20 -30.99 0.54
N ALA A 174 -11.95 -31.08 0.11
CA ALA A 174 -11.25 -29.98 -0.58
C ALA A 174 -11.97 -29.52 -1.85
N SER A 175 -12.60 -30.46 -2.62
CA SER A 175 -13.35 -30.14 -3.83
C SER A 175 -14.61 -29.33 -3.51
N LEU A 176 -15.38 -29.73 -2.49
CA LEU A 176 -16.54 -28.99 -2.03
C LEU A 176 -16.15 -27.61 -1.50
N LEU A 177 -15.11 -27.53 -0.68
CA LEU A 177 -14.61 -26.26 -0.13
C LEU A 177 -14.17 -25.31 -1.24
N GLY A 178 -13.48 -25.83 -2.25
CA GLY A 178 -13.06 -25.05 -3.43
C GLY A 178 -14.25 -24.45 -4.19
N ARG A 179 -15.26 -25.27 -4.52
CA ARG A 179 -16.47 -24.82 -5.23
C ARG A 179 -17.29 -23.81 -4.40
N LEU A 180 -17.44 -24.05 -3.10
CA LEU A 180 -18.13 -23.11 -2.20
C LEU A 180 -17.38 -21.78 -2.11
N ARG A 181 -16.05 -21.81 -2.00
CA ARG A 181 -15.20 -20.62 -1.94
C ARG A 181 -15.31 -19.79 -3.22
N GLU A 182 -15.18 -20.42 -4.39
CA GLU A 182 -15.30 -19.74 -5.68
C GLU A 182 -16.67 -19.08 -5.86
N MET A 183 -17.73 -19.79 -5.55
CA MET A 183 -19.09 -19.25 -5.60
C MET A 183 -19.26 -18.07 -4.64
N MET A 184 -18.80 -18.21 -3.38
CA MET A 184 -18.92 -17.16 -2.38
C MET A 184 -18.03 -15.95 -2.72
N GLN A 185 -16.84 -16.14 -3.29
CA GLN A 185 -15.98 -15.02 -3.75
C GLN A 185 -16.66 -14.16 -4.80
N SER A 186 -17.44 -14.77 -5.69
CA SER A 186 -18.10 -14.04 -6.79
C SER A 186 -19.46 -13.44 -6.40
N GLU A 187 -20.21 -14.08 -5.52
CA GLU A 187 -21.62 -13.77 -5.28
C GLU A 187 -21.97 -13.32 -3.86
N ALA A 188 -21.10 -13.60 -2.87
CA ALA A 188 -21.41 -13.26 -1.48
C ALA A 188 -21.55 -11.76 -1.24
N MET A 189 -22.39 -11.44 -0.26
CA MET A 189 -22.58 -10.11 0.28
C MET A 189 -21.78 -9.96 1.57
N ILE A 190 -21.07 -8.84 1.71
CA ILE A 190 -20.58 -8.38 3.00
C ILE A 190 -21.59 -7.41 3.58
N SER A 191 -21.95 -7.60 4.83
CA SER A 191 -22.84 -6.70 5.56
C SER A 191 -22.22 -6.25 6.87
N ALA A 192 -22.56 -5.03 7.27
CA ALA A 192 -22.18 -4.43 8.53
C ALA A 192 -23.42 -3.96 9.26
N LYS A 193 -23.50 -4.23 10.56
CA LYS A 193 -24.54 -3.70 11.43
C LYS A 193 -23.92 -3.09 12.67
N VAL A 194 -24.45 -1.92 13.10
CA VAL A 194 -23.99 -1.26 14.32
C VAL A 194 -24.19 -2.16 15.53
N THR A 195 -23.22 -2.20 16.41
CA THR A 195 -23.34 -2.88 17.71
C THR A 195 -24.24 -2.04 18.62
N ALA A 196 -25.23 -2.65 19.22
CA ALA A 196 -26.20 -1.94 20.07
C ALA A 196 -25.50 -1.09 21.15
N GLY A 197 -25.90 0.18 21.24
CA GLY A 197 -25.32 1.17 22.18
C GLY A 197 -23.98 1.76 21.76
N LYS A 198 -23.52 1.54 20.52
CA LYS A 198 -22.29 2.12 20.00
C LYS A 198 -22.52 3.25 18.97
N GLU A 199 -23.75 3.67 18.77
CA GLU A 199 -24.16 4.64 17.74
C GLU A 199 -23.45 5.98 17.93
N ASP A 200 -23.43 6.51 19.14
CA ASP A 200 -22.82 7.82 19.46
C ASP A 200 -21.29 7.78 19.36
N VAL A 201 -20.67 6.75 19.95
CA VAL A 201 -19.20 6.58 19.92
C VAL A 201 -18.72 6.29 18.49
N GLY A 202 -19.55 5.59 17.71
CA GLY A 202 -19.28 5.21 16.34
C GLY A 202 -19.69 6.24 15.30
N ALA A 203 -20.10 7.46 15.63
CA ALA A 203 -20.65 8.45 14.71
C ALA A 203 -19.81 8.66 13.42
N LYS A 204 -18.48 8.56 13.52
CA LYS A 204 -17.56 8.62 12.35
C LYS A 204 -17.76 7.48 11.34
N PHE A 205 -18.42 6.39 11.73
CA PHE A 205 -18.74 5.22 10.90
C PHE A 205 -20.23 5.11 10.57
N SER A 206 -21.02 6.17 10.78
CA SER A 206 -22.48 6.16 10.60
C SER A 206 -22.92 5.67 9.22
N ASP A 207 -22.13 5.92 8.18
CA ASP A 207 -22.40 5.45 6.82
C ASP A 207 -22.37 3.90 6.69
N TYR A 208 -21.85 3.19 7.72
CA TYR A 208 -21.70 1.74 7.76
C TYR A 208 -22.56 1.06 8.85
N PHE A 209 -23.46 1.78 9.51
CA PHE A 209 -24.30 1.23 10.57
C PHE A 209 -25.32 0.21 10.08
N ASP A 210 -25.77 0.34 8.84
CA ASP A 210 -26.58 -0.65 8.13
C ASP A 210 -26.15 -0.66 6.66
N HIS A 211 -25.07 -1.37 6.38
CA HIS A 211 -24.43 -1.39 5.07
C HIS A 211 -24.37 -2.81 4.53
N SER A 212 -24.63 -2.97 3.22
CA SER A 212 -24.50 -4.26 2.53
C SER A 212 -24.08 -4.03 1.09
N GLU A 213 -23.05 -4.76 0.63
CA GLU A 213 -22.58 -4.72 -0.75
C GLU A 213 -21.92 -6.03 -1.18
N LYS A 214 -21.67 -6.21 -2.48
CA LYS A 214 -21.02 -7.42 -3.00
C LYS A 214 -19.56 -7.49 -2.57
N LEU A 215 -19.16 -8.64 -2.01
CA LEU A 215 -17.78 -8.90 -1.57
C LEU A 215 -16.77 -8.80 -2.71
N ALA A 216 -17.15 -9.23 -3.92
CA ALA A 216 -16.27 -9.23 -5.08
C ALA A 216 -15.85 -7.83 -5.54
N THR A 217 -16.71 -6.82 -5.36
CA THR A 217 -16.54 -5.47 -5.92
C THR A 217 -16.33 -4.38 -4.89
N ILE A 218 -16.25 -4.72 -3.60
CA ILE A 218 -16.00 -3.74 -2.55
C ILE A 218 -14.66 -3.04 -2.74
N PRO A 219 -14.61 -1.69 -2.78
CA PRO A 219 -13.36 -0.95 -2.87
C PRO A 219 -12.50 -1.11 -1.62
N SER A 220 -11.17 -1.14 -1.78
CA SER A 220 -10.22 -1.36 -0.68
C SER A 220 -10.36 -0.37 0.48
N HIS A 221 -10.56 0.92 0.20
CA HIS A 221 -10.74 1.94 1.24
C HIS A 221 -11.99 1.70 2.09
N ARG A 222 -13.09 1.21 1.48
CA ARG A 222 -14.32 0.89 2.18
C ARG A 222 -14.18 -0.40 2.99
N ALA A 223 -13.50 -1.40 2.42
CA ALA A 223 -13.15 -2.61 3.15
C ALA A 223 -12.31 -2.29 4.40
N LEU A 224 -11.31 -1.41 4.30
CA LEU A 224 -10.51 -0.97 5.44
C LEU A 224 -11.33 -0.20 6.48
N ALA A 225 -12.25 0.67 6.05
CA ALA A 225 -13.16 1.38 6.96
C ALA A 225 -14.04 0.40 7.76
N LEU A 226 -14.62 -0.61 7.08
CA LEU A 226 -15.42 -1.66 7.71
C LEU A 226 -14.60 -2.51 8.68
N LEU A 227 -13.39 -2.93 8.27
CA LEU A 227 -12.48 -3.70 9.12
C LEU A 227 -12.06 -2.91 10.37
N ARG A 228 -11.80 -1.61 10.22
CA ARG A 228 -11.48 -0.72 11.34
C ARG A 228 -12.67 -0.53 12.27
N ALA A 229 -13.87 -0.27 11.72
CA ALA A 229 -15.08 -0.14 12.52
C ALA A 229 -15.40 -1.42 13.31
N SER A 230 -15.12 -2.59 12.72
CA SER A 230 -15.26 -3.89 13.40
C SER A 230 -14.18 -4.11 14.46
N LYS A 231 -12.94 -3.69 14.22
CA LYS A 231 -11.84 -3.75 15.20
C LYS A 231 -12.10 -2.84 16.41
N GLU A 232 -12.73 -1.68 16.18
CA GLU A 232 -13.16 -0.75 17.23
C GLU A 232 -14.49 -1.21 17.90
N GLU A 233 -15.02 -2.39 17.54
CA GLU A 233 -16.28 -2.97 18.05
C GLU A 233 -17.53 -2.09 17.80
N ILE A 234 -17.48 -1.21 16.82
CA ILE A 234 -18.59 -0.32 16.45
C ILE A 234 -19.59 -1.06 15.56
N VAL A 235 -19.12 -1.90 14.65
CA VAL A 235 -19.98 -2.70 13.78
C VAL A 235 -19.62 -4.18 13.84
N THR A 236 -20.63 -5.03 13.63
CA THR A 236 -20.44 -6.46 13.41
C THR A 236 -20.49 -6.74 11.92
N LEU A 237 -19.47 -7.43 11.40
CA LEU A 237 -19.38 -7.82 9.99
C LEU A 237 -19.88 -9.24 9.79
N ASN A 238 -20.58 -9.47 8.68
CA ASN A 238 -20.98 -10.78 8.22
C ASN A 238 -20.73 -10.92 6.72
N ILE A 239 -20.31 -12.11 6.28
CA ILE A 239 -20.22 -12.50 4.87
C ILE A 239 -21.13 -13.70 4.68
N ALA A 240 -22.12 -13.55 3.83
CA ALA A 240 -23.14 -14.55 3.59
C ALA A 240 -23.50 -14.62 2.09
N PRO A 241 -24.01 -15.76 1.61
CA PRO A 241 -24.58 -15.82 0.27
C PRO A 241 -25.77 -14.86 0.17
N GLU A 242 -26.10 -14.42 -1.05
CA GLU A 242 -27.29 -13.62 -1.29
C GLU A 242 -28.52 -14.32 -0.69
N PRO A 243 -29.39 -13.58 0.02
CA PRO A 243 -30.58 -14.17 0.64
C PRO A 243 -31.42 -14.96 -0.37
N GLU A 244 -31.97 -16.09 0.07
CA GLU A 244 -32.77 -17.05 -0.68
C GLU A 244 -32.05 -17.67 -1.90
N ALA A 245 -31.73 -16.92 -2.95
CA ALA A 245 -31.19 -17.47 -4.19
C ALA A 245 -29.76 -18.01 -4.00
N GLY A 246 -28.88 -17.25 -3.35
CA GLY A 246 -27.52 -17.67 -3.06
C GLY A 246 -27.47 -18.82 -2.07
N LEU A 247 -28.29 -18.77 -1.00
CA LEU A 247 -28.36 -19.86 -0.04
C LEU A 247 -28.87 -21.17 -0.67
N ARG A 248 -29.90 -21.10 -1.56
CA ARG A 248 -30.36 -22.28 -2.32
C ARG A 248 -29.23 -22.89 -3.17
N ARG A 249 -28.39 -22.07 -3.82
CA ARG A 249 -27.24 -22.58 -4.60
C ARG A 249 -26.20 -23.25 -3.71
N VAL A 250 -25.86 -22.64 -2.58
CA VAL A 250 -24.94 -23.23 -1.58
C VAL A 250 -25.43 -24.61 -1.14
N ILE A 251 -26.68 -24.71 -0.67
CA ILE A 251 -27.25 -25.97 -0.23
C ILE A 251 -27.36 -26.96 -1.39
N GLY A 252 -27.71 -26.49 -2.59
CA GLY A 252 -27.70 -27.31 -3.81
C GLY A 252 -26.34 -27.92 -4.13
N THR A 253 -25.28 -27.17 -3.94
CA THR A 253 -23.90 -27.66 -4.13
C THR A 253 -23.54 -28.73 -3.11
N ILE A 254 -23.93 -28.55 -1.84
CA ILE A 254 -23.71 -29.54 -0.77
C ILE A 254 -24.55 -30.81 -1.05
N ASN A 255 -25.83 -30.65 -1.44
CA ASN A 255 -26.68 -31.76 -1.79
C ASN A 255 -26.13 -32.59 -2.98
N ALA A 256 -25.60 -31.91 -3.99
CA ALA A 256 -24.94 -32.56 -5.14
C ALA A 256 -23.70 -33.35 -4.72
N GLU A 257 -22.91 -32.84 -3.77
CA GLU A 257 -21.76 -33.55 -3.22
C GLU A 257 -22.16 -34.82 -2.47
N ILE A 258 -23.27 -34.76 -1.69
CA ILE A 258 -23.82 -35.92 -0.99
C ILE A 258 -24.47 -36.91 -1.98
N GLY A 259 -24.73 -36.48 -3.22
CA GLY A 259 -25.42 -37.30 -4.24
C GLY A 259 -26.92 -37.41 -4.02
N ILE A 260 -27.58 -36.39 -3.45
CA ILE A 260 -29.03 -36.39 -3.20
C ILE A 260 -29.79 -36.14 -4.51
N GLN A 261 -30.59 -37.13 -4.97
CA GLN A 261 -31.38 -37.03 -6.21
C GLN A 261 -32.86 -37.30 -6.03
N GLY A 262 -33.24 -38.02 -4.95
CA GLY A 262 -34.57 -38.49 -4.70
C GLY A 262 -35.36 -37.72 -3.63
N GLN A 263 -36.47 -38.28 -3.23
CA GLN A 263 -37.40 -37.74 -2.21
C GLN A 263 -37.65 -38.76 -1.06
N GLY A 264 -36.84 -39.81 -0.96
CA GLY A 264 -36.94 -40.82 0.09
C GLY A 264 -36.69 -40.21 1.48
N THR A 265 -37.07 -40.93 2.51
CA THR A 265 -36.91 -40.50 3.93
C THR A 265 -35.45 -40.28 4.26
N GLY A 266 -34.55 -41.11 3.75
CA GLY A 266 -33.09 -40.91 3.83
C GLY A 266 -32.62 -39.65 3.14
N ASP A 267 -33.15 -39.32 1.96
CA ASP A 267 -32.83 -38.08 1.26
C ASP A 267 -33.28 -36.82 2.03
N VAL A 268 -34.44 -36.88 2.69
CA VAL A 268 -34.96 -35.79 3.53
C VAL A 268 -33.98 -35.52 4.69
N TRP A 269 -33.62 -36.57 5.42
CA TRP A 269 -32.65 -36.46 6.52
C TRP A 269 -31.29 -35.91 6.06
N LEU A 270 -30.78 -36.38 4.92
CA LEU A 270 -29.52 -35.89 4.39
C LEU A 270 -29.57 -34.42 3.97
N ARG A 271 -30.71 -33.92 3.46
CA ARG A 271 -30.91 -32.47 3.21
C ARG A 271 -30.88 -31.67 4.51
N GLU A 272 -31.49 -32.18 5.57
CA GLU A 272 -31.39 -31.53 6.89
C GLU A 272 -29.96 -31.51 7.40
N VAL A 273 -29.19 -32.58 7.18
CA VAL A 273 -27.76 -32.64 7.52
C VAL A 273 -26.94 -31.63 6.66
N ALA A 274 -27.25 -31.48 5.36
CA ALA A 274 -26.61 -30.50 4.51
C ALA A 274 -26.82 -29.05 4.98
N VAL A 275 -28.06 -28.71 5.35
CA VAL A 275 -28.40 -27.41 5.94
C VAL A 275 -27.69 -27.23 7.29
N TRP A 276 -27.64 -28.27 8.11
CA TRP A 276 -26.91 -28.25 9.38
C TRP A 276 -25.41 -28.03 9.18
N ALA A 277 -24.78 -28.77 8.24
CA ALA A 277 -23.38 -28.66 7.91
C ALA A 277 -23.04 -27.22 7.49
N TRP A 278 -23.87 -26.61 6.64
CA TRP A 278 -23.71 -25.21 6.28
C TRP A 278 -23.77 -24.28 7.49
N ASN A 279 -24.85 -24.35 8.26
CA ASN A 279 -25.09 -23.41 9.34
C ASN A 279 -24.11 -23.51 10.50
N VAL A 280 -23.58 -24.70 10.78
CA VAL A 280 -22.76 -24.96 11.98
C VAL A 280 -21.26 -24.99 11.66
N LYS A 281 -20.86 -25.37 10.45
CA LYS A 281 -19.46 -25.62 10.15
C LYS A 281 -18.96 -24.88 8.92
N LEU A 282 -19.59 -25.11 7.76
CA LEU A 282 -19.08 -24.62 6.47
C LEU A 282 -19.18 -23.11 6.34
N SER A 283 -20.29 -22.49 6.79
CA SER A 283 -20.46 -21.03 6.75
C SER A 283 -19.38 -20.29 7.54
N LEU A 284 -19.02 -20.82 8.72
CA LEU A 284 -17.96 -20.22 9.54
C LEU A 284 -16.58 -20.36 8.87
N SER A 285 -16.30 -21.53 8.28
CA SER A 285 -15.06 -21.74 7.54
C SER A 285 -14.96 -20.77 6.37
N MET A 286 -16.02 -20.64 5.56
CA MET A 286 -16.10 -19.71 4.43
C MET A 286 -15.97 -18.25 4.89
N PHE A 287 -16.64 -17.88 5.99
CA PHE A 287 -16.51 -16.54 6.56
C PHE A 287 -15.05 -16.21 6.91
N MET A 288 -14.34 -17.10 7.59
CA MET A 288 -12.96 -16.88 7.98
C MET A 288 -12.03 -16.76 6.77
N ASP A 289 -12.20 -17.64 5.79
CA ASP A 289 -11.40 -17.64 4.55
C ASP A 289 -11.62 -16.35 3.74
N LEU A 290 -12.87 -15.99 3.50
CA LEU A 290 -13.25 -14.83 2.71
C LEU A 290 -12.92 -13.51 3.40
N MET A 291 -13.02 -13.45 4.73
CA MET A 291 -12.60 -12.30 5.52
C MET A 291 -11.08 -12.15 5.48
N GLY A 292 -10.34 -13.25 5.54
CA GLY A 292 -8.89 -13.27 5.35
C GLY A 292 -8.47 -12.75 3.97
N ASP A 293 -9.17 -13.20 2.93
CA ASP A 293 -8.97 -12.76 1.54
C ASP A 293 -9.28 -11.27 1.36
N LEU A 294 -10.42 -10.81 1.87
CA LEU A 294 -10.81 -9.40 1.83
C LEU A 294 -9.76 -8.51 2.49
N ARG A 295 -9.32 -8.90 3.69
CA ARG A 295 -8.28 -8.19 4.42
C ARG A 295 -7.00 -8.10 3.61
N ARG A 296 -6.53 -9.23 3.05
CA ARG A 296 -5.31 -9.27 2.24
C ARG A 296 -5.41 -8.33 1.04
N ARG A 297 -6.47 -8.43 0.22
CA ARG A 297 -6.70 -7.57 -0.95
C ARG A 297 -6.76 -6.08 -0.59
N ALA A 298 -7.44 -5.75 0.52
CA ALA A 298 -7.57 -4.38 0.99
C ALA A 298 -6.22 -3.82 1.48
N HIS A 299 -5.43 -4.62 2.19
CA HIS A 299 -4.08 -4.24 2.63
C HIS A 299 -3.16 -4.04 1.44
N ASP A 300 -3.14 -4.96 0.47
CA ASP A 300 -2.28 -4.90 -0.70
C ASP A 300 -2.54 -3.62 -1.50
N ALA A 301 -3.81 -3.36 -1.84
CA ALA A 301 -4.19 -2.17 -2.57
C ALA A 301 -3.87 -0.86 -1.82
N ALA A 302 -3.96 -0.86 -0.49
CA ALA A 302 -3.60 0.32 0.31
C ALA A 302 -2.08 0.52 0.37
N ILE A 303 -1.31 -0.55 0.56
CA ILE A 303 0.15 -0.50 0.59
C ILE A 303 0.70 0.00 -0.75
N ASP A 304 0.11 -0.43 -1.88
CA ASP A 304 0.48 0.06 -3.22
C ASP A 304 0.25 1.58 -3.36
N VAL A 305 -0.86 2.10 -2.82
CA VAL A 305 -1.11 3.56 -2.80
C VAL A 305 -0.08 4.28 -1.93
N PHE A 306 0.22 3.75 -0.74
CA PHE A 306 1.20 4.34 0.17
C PHE A 306 2.61 4.33 -0.42
N ALA A 307 2.99 3.26 -1.10
CA ALA A 307 4.25 3.14 -1.82
C ALA A 307 4.38 4.21 -2.91
N ARG A 308 3.34 4.44 -3.70
CA ARG A 308 3.32 5.48 -4.73
C ARG A 308 3.40 6.88 -4.13
N ASN A 309 2.63 7.17 -3.10
CA ASN A 309 2.68 8.47 -2.42
C ASN A 309 4.08 8.74 -1.82
N LEU A 310 4.72 7.75 -1.21
CA LEU A 310 6.08 7.89 -0.71
C LEU A 310 7.06 8.16 -1.86
N ARG A 311 6.95 7.42 -2.96
CA ARG A 311 7.79 7.64 -4.15
C ARG A 311 7.67 9.07 -4.67
N ASP A 312 6.45 9.59 -4.77
CA ASP A 312 6.20 10.96 -5.22
C ASP A 312 6.83 12.00 -4.28
N LEU A 313 6.74 11.78 -2.96
CA LEU A 313 7.38 12.65 -1.97
C LEU A 313 8.91 12.63 -2.06
N LEU A 314 9.50 11.44 -2.20
CA LEU A 314 10.96 11.28 -2.33
C LEU A 314 11.50 11.88 -3.63
N LEU A 315 10.74 11.75 -4.71
CA LEU A 315 11.08 12.26 -6.04
C LEU A 315 10.51 13.66 -6.31
N ALA A 316 10.03 14.37 -5.28
CA ALA A 316 9.58 15.74 -5.42
C ALA A 316 10.75 16.67 -5.85
N ALA A 317 10.40 17.76 -6.55
CA ALA A 317 11.37 18.69 -7.10
C ALA A 317 12.22 19.34 -6.02
N PRO A 318 13.57 19.20 -6.05
CA PRO A 318 14.45 19.89 -5.13
C PRO A 318 14.53 21.37 -5.48
N ALA A 319 14.44 22.26 -4.48
CA ALA A 319 14.71 23.69 -4.70
C ALA A 319 16.19 24.00 -4.94
N GLY A 320 17.07 23.04 -4.66
CA GLY A 320 18.52 23.11 -4.90
C GLY A 320 19.29 23.84 -3.81
N ALA A 321 20.59 24.02 -4.06
CA ALA A 321 21.53 24.61 -3.14
C ALA A 321 21.29 26.12 -2.97
N ARG A 322 20.45 26.52 -2.03
CA ARG A 322 20.11 27.90 -1.72
C ARG A 322 20.02 28.10 -0.21
N ALA A 323 20.52 29.22 0.29
CA ALA A 323 20.35 29.58 1.71
C ALA A 323 18.86 29.61 2.07
N THR A 324 18.47 28.78 3.03
CA THR A 324 17.06 28.52 3.36
C THR A 324 16.81 28.73 4.84
N LEU A 325 15.72 29.44 5.16
CA LEU A 325 15.20 29.56 6.52
C LEU A 325 14.04 28.57 6.67
N GLY A 326 14.15 27.62 7.61
CA GLY A 326 13.09 26.71 7.99
C GLY A 326 12.29 27.26 9.17
N LEU A 327 10.97 27.23 9.06
CA LEU A 327 10.06 27.66 10.09
C LEU A 327 9.12 26.49 10.44
N ASP A 328 9.25 25.99 11.66
CA ASP A 328 8.35 24.98 12.25
C ASP A 328 7.27 25.70 13.05
N PRO A 329 6.01 25.74 12.56
CA PRO A 329 4.93 26.50 13.19
C PRO A 329 4.55 25.96 14.56
N GLY A 330 4.27 26.84 15.51
CA GLY A 330 3.79 26.44 16.83
C GLY A 330 3.11 27.58 17.58
N ILE A 331 1.88 27.34 18.06
CA ILE A 331 1.09 28.35 18.77
C ILE A 331 1.61 28.57 20.18
N ARG A 332 1.56 27.54 21.02
CA ARG A 332 1.89 27.67 22.46
C ARG A 332 3.38 27.65 22.74
N THR A 333 4.12 26.79 22.03
CA THR A 333 5.56 26.59 22.25
C THR A 333 6.42 27.58 21.47
N GLY A 334 5.81 28.46 20.67
CA GLY A 334 6.46 29.36 19.72
C GLY A 334 6.85 28.67 18.41
N CYS A 335 7.05 29.47 17.37
CA CYS A 335 7.59 29.00 16.08
C CYS A 335 9.12 28.86 16.17
N LYS A 336 9.63 27.71 15.77
CA LYS A 336 11.07 27.42 15.76
C LYS A 336 11.64 27.76 14.40
N ILE A 337 12.78 28.41 14.40
CA ILE A 337 13.45 28.87 13.18
C ILE A 337 14.84 28.27 13.14
N ALA A 338 15.25 27.83 11.96
CA ALA A 338 16.60 27.42 11.69
C ALA A 338 17.03 27.97 10.31
N VAL A 339 18.25 28.46 10.21
CA VAL A 339 18.84 28.90 8.96
C VAL A 339 19.90 27.90 8.52
N VAL A 340 19.79 27.42 7.30
CA VAL A 340 20.81 26.57 6.68
C VAL A 340 21.42 27.26 5.46
N ASP A 341 22.71 27.01 5.21
CA ASP A 341 23.42 27.50 4.02
C ASP A 341 23.04 26.65 2.78
N GLU A 342 23.70 26.94 1.68
CA GLU A 342 23.51 26.23 0.40
C GLU A 342 23.85 24.74 0.46
N THR A 343 24.67 24.31 1.44
CA THR A 343 25.08 22.93 1.65
C THR A 343 24.18 22.19 2.66
N GLY A 344 23.21 22.89 3.27
CA GLY A 344 22.38 22.37 4.34
C GLY A 344 23.01 22.44 5.73
N LYS A 345 24.17 23.11 5.88
CA LYS A 345 24.82 23.32 7.17
C LYS A 345 24.04 24.36 8.00
N LEU A 346 23.77 24.04 9.26
CA LEU A 346 23.10 24.95 10.19
C LEU A 346 23.98 26.16 10.48
N LEU A 347 23.43 27.37 10.31
CA LEU A 347 24.10 28.67 10.56
C LEU A 347 23.56 29.39 11.79
N ASP A 348 22.24 29.34 12.00
CA ASP A 348 21.58 30.14 13.06
C ASP A 348 20.25 29.49 13.47
N THR A 349 19.80 29.75 14.71
CA THR A 349 18.51 29.28 15.23
C THR A 349 17.84 30.34 16.09
N ALA A 350 16.51 30.36 16.09
CA ALA A 350 15.71 31.21 16.98
C ALA A 350 14.36 30.59 17.32
N THR A 351 13.73 31.06 18.39
CA THR A 351 12.32 30.79 18.69
C THR A 351 11.59 32.12 18.81
N ILE A 352 10.52 32.28 18.02
CA ILE A 352 9.65 33.46 18.03
C ILE A 352 8.26 33.12 18.51
N TYR A 353 7.55 34.12 19.05
CA TYR A 353 6.23 33.94 19.66
C TYR A 353 5.20 34.93 19.07
N PRO A 354 4.92 34.87 17.75
CA PRO A 354 4.04 35.84 17.10
C PRO A 354 2.56 35.66 17.47
N PHE A 355 2.18 34.50 18.01
CA PHE A 355 0.78 34.12 18.29
C PHE A 355 0.49 34.10 19.80
N GLN A 356 -0.81 34.04 20.14
CA GLN A 356 -1.21 33.90 21.54
C GLN A 356 -0.63 32.64 22.18
N PRO A 357 -0.28 32.66 23.50
CA PRO A 357 -0.61 33.70 24.49
C PRO A 357 0.36 34.89 24.52
N ARG A 358 1.60 34.77 23.98
CA ARG A 358 2.61 35.85 24.09
C ARG A 358 2.36 36.99 23.12
N ASN A 359 1.90 36.75 21.92
CA ASN A 359 1.54 37.72 20.87
C ASN A 359 2.62 38.78 20.60
N ASP A 360 3.92 38.36 20.59
CA ASP A 360 5.06 39.24 20.30
C ASP A 360 5.32 39.30 18.77
N LEU A 361 4.40 39.98 18.08
CA LEU A 361 4.51 40.17 16.65
C LEU A 361 5.72 41.04 16.25
N ARG A 362 6.02 42.06 17.04
CA ARG A 362 7.14 43.00 16.74
C ARG A 362 8.49 42.31 16.85
N GLY A 363 8.72 41.56 17.93
CA GLY A 363 9.95 40.76 18.09
C GLY A 363 10.10 39.72 17.03
N ALA A 364 9.01 39.05 16.65
CA ALA A 364 9.01 38.06 15.58
C ALA A 364 9.40 38.65 14.22
N VAL A 365 8.80 39.77 13.81
CA VAL A 365 9.13 40.51 12.58
C VAL A 365 10.60 40.96 12.59
N ALA A 366 11.09 41.53 13.69
CA ALA A 366 12.47 41.98 13.81
C ALA A 366 13.47 40.80 13.65
N THR A 367 13.22 39.69 14.36
CA THR A 367 14.07 38.48 14.30
C THR A 367 14.13 37.91 12.90
N LEU A 368 12.95 37.71 12.26
CA LEU A 368 12.89 37.19 10.89
C LEU A 368 13.61 38.10 9.91
N THR A 369 13.38 39.41 9.96
CA THR A 369 14.04 40.39 9.08
C THR A 369 15.54 40.36 9.26
N GLN A 370 16.01 40.35 10.52
CA GLN A 370 17.43 40.28 10.82
C GLN A 370 18.10 39.03 10.24
N MET A 371 17.49 37.84 10.48
CA MET A 371 18.05 36.58 10.02
C MET A 371 18.05 36.48 8.47
N ILE A 372 16.97 36.96 7.81
CA ILE A 372 16.88 36.98 6.35
C ILE A 372 18.01 37.87 5.75
N LEU A 373 18.21 39.05 6.28
CA LEU A 373 19.22 39.98 5.78
C LEU A 373 20.66 39.52 6.11
N LYS A 374 20.87 39.05 7.35
CA LYS A 374 22.20 38.59 7.82
C LYS A 374 22.74 37.42 6.99
N HIS A 375 21.89 36.48 6.60
CA HIS A 375 22.29 35.24 5.95
C HIS A 375 21.94 35.20 4.45
N GLY A 376 21.41 36.29 3.86
CA GLY A 376 21.08 36.34 2.43
C GLY A 376 20.08 35.25 2.00
N ILE A 377 19.04 35.06 2.80
CA ILE A 377 18.06 33.95 2.60
C ILE A 377 17.35 34.10 1.27
N ALA A 378 17.35 33.03 0.49
CA ALA A 378 16.67 32.93 -0.81
C ALA A 378 15.29 32.26 -0.69
N LEU A 379 15.11 31.35 0.26
CA LEU A 379 13.90 30.55 0.46
C LEU A 379 13.48 30.55 1.92
N VAL A 380 12.16 30.57 2.17
CA VAL A 380 11.59 30.34 3.51
C VAL A 380 10.69 29.11 3.44
N ALA A 381 11.16 28.01 4.03
CA ALA A 381 10.42 26.75 4.16
C ALA A 381 9.52 26.81 5.39
N ILE A 382 8.21 26.75 5.21
CA ILE A 382 7.22 26.82 6.30
C ILE A 382 6.56 25.44 6.44
N GLY A 383 6.65 24.83 7.62
CA GLY A 383 5.96 23.56 7.91
C GLY A 383 4.44 23.67 7.72
N ASN A 384 3.81 22.61 7.25
CA ASN A 384 2.36 22.58 6.98
C ASN A 384 1.49 22.19 8.19
N GLY A 385 2.04 22.22 9.39
CA GLY A 385 1.33 21.89 10.63
C GLY A 385 0.43 23.00 11.17
N THR A 386 0.12 22.88 12.47
CA THR A 386 -0.75 23.84 13.14
C THR A 386 -0.13 25.25 13.10
N ALA A 387 -0.91 26.27 12.73
CA ALA A 387 -0.49 27.66 12.51
C ALA A 387 0.40 27.92 11.28
N SER A 388 0.43 27.00 10.31
CA SER A 388 1.19 27.19 9.06
C SER A 388 0.73 28.42 8.28
N ARG A 389 -0.60 28.66 8.22
CA ARG A 389 -1.18 29.80 7.49
C ARG A 389 -0.92 31.15 8.16
N GLU A 390 -1.00 31.19 9.48
CA GLU A 390 -0.63 32.37 10.24
C GLU A 390 0.86 32.67 10.07
N SER A 391 1.70 31.64 10.04
CA SER A 391 3.14 31.77 9.82
C SER A 391 3.45 32.22 8.37
N GLU A 392 2.72 31.73 7.40
CA GLU A 392 2.84 32.17 5.99
C GLU A 392 2.52 33.64 5.83
N ARG A 393 1.43 34.13 6.47
CA ARG A 393 1.08 35.58 6.48
C ARG A 393 2.14 36.39 7.15
N LEU A 394 2.63 35.96 8.31
CA LEU A 394 3.71 36.65 9.01
C LEU A 394 4.94 36.81 8.10
N VAL A 395 5.35 35.73 7.43
CA VAL A 395 6.49 35.75 6.49
C VAL A 395 6.22 36.66 5.30
N ALA A 396 5.00 36.63 4.74
CA ALA A 396 4.61 37.51 3.63
C ALA A 396 4.65 38.99 4.04
N ASP A 397 4.18 39.33 5.24
CA ASP A 397 4.22 40.70 5.78
C ASP A 397 5.68 41.15 6.03
N VAL A 398 6.54 40.27 6.56
CA VAL A 398 7.97 40.54 6.69
C VAL A 398 8.58 40.84 5.31
N ILE A 399 8.34 40.01 4.31
CA ILE A 399 8.89 40.20 2.96
C ILE A 399 8.39 41.50 2.32
N LYS A 400 7.11 41.88 2.51
CA LYS A 400 6.55 43.14 2.04
C LYS A 400 7.21 44.36 2.72
N SER A 401 7.57 44.25 3.98
CA SER A 401 8.17 45.33 4.78
C SER A 401 9.68 45.50 4.58
N MET A 402 10.35 44.58 3.86
CA MET A 402 11.79 44.64 3.60
C MET A 402 12.18 45.86 2.78
N PRO A 403 13.40 46.44 3.04
CA PRO A 403 13.89 47.60 2.28
C PRO A 403 13.94 47.39 0.77
N ALA A 404 13.72 48.43 0.00
CA ALA A 404 13.84 48.38 -1.45
C ALA A 404 15.27 48.06 -1.87
N GLY A 405 15.44 47.16 -2.84
CA GLY A 405 16.77 46.72 -3.32
C GLY A 405 17.34 45.51 -2.57
N THR A 406 16.69 45.00 -1.51
CA THR A 406 17.11 43.72 -0.90
C THR A 406 16.51 42.54 -1.64
N GLN A 407 17.26 41.41 -1.67
CA GLN A 407 16.75 40.14 -2.19
C GLN A 407 15.58 39.70 -1.30
N ARG A 408 14.43 39.48 -1.93
CA ARG A 408 13.21 38.97 -1.25
C ARG A 408 13.18 37.46 -1.34
N PRO A 409 13.12 36.73 -0.22
CA PRO A 409 13.01 35.28 -0.27
C PRO A 409 11.63 34.83 -0.76
N THR A 410 11.59 33.63 -1.32
CA THR A 410 10.34 32.97 -1.74
C THR A 410 9.83 32.09 -0.61
N PRO A 411 8.62 32.33 -0.07
CA PRO A 411 8.01 31.44 0.93
C PRO A 411 7.45 30.18 0.23
N VAL A 412 7.62 29.02 0.87
CA VAL A 412 7.17 27.72 0.37
C VAL A 412 6.64 26.89 1.54
N ILE A 413 5.42 26.37 1.40
CA ILE A 413 4.89 25.42 2.36
C ILE A 413 5.53 24.05 2.10
N VAL A 414 6.04 23.43 3.15
CA VAL A 414 6.74 22.14 3.12
C VAL A 414 6.06 21.17 4.07
N SER A 415 5.89 19.93 3.64
CA SER A 415 5.37 18.88 4.53
C SER A 415 6.32 18.64 5.70
N GLU A 416 5.83 18.75 6.93
CA GLU A 416 6.57 18.44 8.15
C GLU A 416 6.41 16.98 8.61
N ALA A 417 5.73 16.14 7.81
CA ALA A 417 5.50 14.74 8.14
C ALA A 417 6.78 14.03 8.56
N GLY A 418 6.79 13.40 9.73
CA GLY A 418 7.95 12.72 10.31
C GLY A 418 9.06 13.64 10.87
N ALA A 419 8.97 14.98 10.75
CA ALA A 419 10.00 15.88 11.27
C ALA A 419 10.17 15.77 12.79
N SER A 420 9.08 15.58 13.54
CA SER A 420 9.11 15.34 14.98
C SER A 420 9.79 14.01 15.35
N VAL A 421 9.61 12.97 14.54
CA VAL A 421 10.27 11.67 14.72
C VAL A 421 11.77 11.81 14.48
N TYR A 422 12.15 12.49 13.39
CA TYR A 422 13.55 12.82 13.14
C TYR A 422 14.19 13.61 14.28
N SER A 423 13.55 14.70 14.76
CA SER A 423 14.12 15.56 15.79
C SER A 423 14.43 14.83 17.09
N ALA A 424 13.64 13.81 17.42
CA ALA A 424 13.83 12.97 18.60
C ALA A 424 14.75 11.75 18.37
N SER A 425 15.21 11.52 17.13
CA SER A 425 16.03 10.36 16.78
C SER A 425 17.48 10.49 17.30
N GLU A 426 18.13 9.34 17.45
CA GLU A 426 19.57 9.25 17.74
C GLU A 426 20.40 9.96 16.66
N LEU A 427 20.02 9.78 15.39
CA LEU A 427 20.69 10.43 14.26
C LEU A 427 20.67 11.94 14.39
N ALA A 428 19.52 12.55 14.69
CA ALA A 428 19.42 14.00 14.88
C ALA A 428 20.21 14.49 16.10
N SER A 429 20.33 13.66 17.14
CA SER A 429 21.16 13.97 18.31
C SER A 429 22.65 13.95 17.99
N LEU A 430 23.08 13.04 17.11
CA LEU A 430 24.47 12.99 16.62
C LEU A 430 24.78 14.13 15.63
N GLU A 431 23.82 14.50 14.75
CA GLU A 431 23.99 15.63 13.85
C GLU A 431 24.01 16.99 14.56
N PHE A 432 23.27 17.12 15.65
CA PHE A 432 23.06 18.36 16.40
C PHE A 432 23.13 18.17 17.91
N PRO A 433 24.32 17.83 18.46
CA PRO A 433 24.45 17.54 19.89
C PRO A 433 24.12 18.74 20.78
N ASP A 434 24.42 19.95 20.31
CA ASP A 434 24.27 21.21 21.06
C ASP A 434 22.93 21.94 20.79
N ILE A 435 22.07 21.39 19.93
CA ILE A 435 20.80 22.00 19.51
C ILE A 435 19.63 21.34 20.25
N ASP A 436 18.78 22.18 20.84
CA ASP A 436 17.54 21.70 21.48
C ASP A 436 16.68 20.88 20.52
N VAL A 437 16.12 19.77 21.01
CA VAL A 437 15.32 18.85 20.21
C VAL A 437 14.19 19.54 19.44
N SER A 438 13.59 20.60 20.01
CA SER A 438 12.51 21.33 19.37
C SER A 438 12.94 22.16 18.15
N LEU A 439 14.21 22.50 18.03
CA LEU A 439 14.77 23.27 16.90
C LEU A 439 15.20 22.39 15.73
N ARG A 440 15.52 21.11 15.98
CA ARG A 440 15.99 20.18 14.95
C ARG A 440 14.93 19.95 13.86
N GLY A 441 13.63 20.04 14.21
CA GLY A 441 12.52 19.96 13.26
C GLY A 441 12.59 21.07 12.20
N ALA A 442 12.87 22.30 12.60
CA ALA A 442 13.01 23.45 11.70
C ALA A 442 14.20 23.28 10.72
N VAL A 443 15.32 22.67 11.19
CA VAL A 443 16.46 22.33 10.32
C VAL A 443 16.02 21.32 9.24
N SER A 444 15.29 20.28 9.66
CA SER A 444 14.77 19.26 8.72
C SER A 444 13.84 19.88 7.69
N ILE A 445 12.94 20.78 8.09
CA ILE A 445 12.02 21.48 7.16
C ILE A 445 12.80 22.31 6.12
N ALA A 446 13.86 23.01 6.55
CA ALA A 446 14.70 23.78 5.63
C ALA A 446 15.42 22.89 4.62
N ARG A 447 16.07 21.82 5.08
CA ARG A 447 16.83 20.87 4.25
C ARG A 447 15.91 20.09 3.31
N ARG A 448 14.70 19.76 3.75
CA ARG A 448 13.71 19.07 2.94
C ARG A 448 13.26 19.89 1.74
N LEU A 449 13.25 21.23 1.84
CA LEU A 449 13.00 22.09 0.69
C LEU A 449 14.18 22.09 -0.27
N GLN A 450 15.41 22.09 0.24
CA GLN A 450 16.62 22.03 -0.61
C GLN A 450 16.68 20.71 -1.39
N ASP A 451 16.54 19.56 -0.71
CA ASP A 451 16.49 18.23 -1.31
C ASP A 451 15.61 17.28 -0.48
N PRO A 452 14.37 17.02 -0.92
CA PRO A 452 13.43 16.12 -0.21
C PRO A 452 14.01 14.72 0.01
N LEU A 453 14.65 14.13 -1.00
CA LEU A 453 15.18 12.78 -0.93
C LEU A 453 16.26 12.66 0.15
N SER A 454 17.26 13.55 0.13
CA SER A 454 18.40 13.52 1.06
C SER A 454 17.99 13.68 2.52
N GLU A 455 16.86 14.34 2.78
CA GLU A 455 16.38 14.53 4.15
C GLU A 455 15.38 13.46 4.57
N LEU A 456 14.43 13.07 3.69
CA LEU A 456 13.39 12.09 4.02
C LEU A 456 13.94 10.69 4.29
N VAL A 457 15.05 10.32 3.67
CA VAL A 457 15.72 9.01 3.93
C VAL A 457 16.25 8.86 5.36
N LYS A 458 16.36 9.96 6.12
CA LYS A 458 16.75 9.95 7.53
C LYS A 458 15.60 9.57 8.46
N ILE A 459 14.38 9.51 7.93
CA ILE A 459 13.14 9.23 8.65
C ILE A 459 12.68 7.83 8.29
N GLU A 460 12.32 7.05 9.30
CA GLU A 460 11.71 5.75 9.03
C GLU A 460 10.46 5.94 8.14
N PRO A 461 10.37 5.26 6.99
CA PRO A 461 9.30 5.49 6.01
C PRO A 461 7.89 5.38 6.58
N GLN A 462 7.69 4.50 7.58
CA GLN A 462 6.40 4.36 8.27
C GLN A 462 6.03 5.59 9.12
N ALA A 463 6.99 6.40 9.53
CA ALA A 463 6.74 7.64 10.27
C ALA A 463 6.35 8.81 9.35
N ILE A 464 6.56 8.66 8.03
CA ILE A 464 6.07 9.61 7.04
C ILE A 464 4.60 9.28 6.77
N GLY A 465 3.69 10.21 7.01
CA GLY A 465 2.26 10.04 6.75
C GLY A 465 1.98 10.00 5.24
N VAL A 466 1.84 8.81 4.66
CA VAL A 466 1.64 8.60 3.23
C VAL A 466 0.23 8.18 2.84
N GLY A 467 -0.69 8.12 3.80
CA GLY A 467 -2.09 7.86 3.49
C GLY A 467 -2.97 7.52 4.68
N GLN A 468 -4.28 7.59 4.44
CA GLN A 468 -5.31 7.21 5.41
C GLN A 468 -5.27 5.69 5.63
N TYR A 469 -5.52 5.22 6.85
CA TYR A 469 -5.47 3.80 7.24
C TYR A 469 -4.08 3.14 7.23
N GLN A 470 -2.99 3.91 7.19
CA GLN A 470 -1.62 3.38 7.20
C GLN A 470 -1.35 2.44 8.39
N HIS A 471 -1.94 2.73 9.57
CA HIS A 471 -1.80 1.91 10.78
C HIS A 471 -2.75 0.70 10.84
N ASP A 472 -3.65 0.56 9.88
CA ASP A 472 -4.65 -0.52 9.85
C ASP A 472 -4.27 -1.67 8.92
N VAL A 473 -3.19 -1.53 8.14
CA VAL A 473 -2.66 -2.56 7.26
C VAL A 473 -1.60 -3.43 7.95
N ASP A 474 -1.15 -4.48 7.29
CA ASP A 474 -0.04 -5.32 7.76
C ASP A 474 1.26 -4.50 7.81
N GLN A 475 1.74 -4.22 9.03
CA GLN A 475 2.89 -3.32 9.26
C GLN A 475 4.20 -3.90 8.73
N ARG A 476 4.38 -5.23 8.73
CA ARG A 476 5.58 -5.85 8.18
C ARG A 476 5.65 -5.69 6.66
N ARG A 477 4.54 -5.96 5.97
CA ARG A 477 4.43 -5.80 4.52
C ARG A 477 4.55 -4.33 4.11
N LEU A 478 3.95 -3.44 4.89
CA LEU A 478 4.09 -2.00 4.70
C LEU A 478 5.56 -1.58 4.79
N ALA A 479 6.27 -1.98 5.86
CA ALA A 479 7.68 -1.66 6.04
C ALA A 479 8.55 -2.15 4.87
N GLN A 480 8.34 -3.39 4.42
CA GLN A 480 9.07 -3.97 3.29
C GLN A 480 8.82 -3.18 1.99
N SER A 481 7.55 -2.88 1.70
CA SER A 481 7.18 -2.11 0.50
C SER A 481 7.75 -0.70 0.50
N LEU A 482 7.63 0.02 1.64
CA LEU A 482 8.17 1.38 1.75
C LEU A 482 9.70 1.40 1.70
N ALA A 483 10.40 0.43 2.30
CA ALA A 483 11.85 0.31 2.21
C ALA A 483 12.32 0.09 0.76
N ALA A 484 11.61 -0.75 0.00
CA ALA A 484 11.89 -0.95 -1.43
C ALA A 484 11.72 0.35 -2.24
N VAL A 485 10.69 1.15 -1.93
CA VAL A 485 10.49 2.46 -2.59
C VAL A 485 11.64 3.42 -2.31
N VAL A 486 12.13 3.47 -1.07
CA VAL A 486 13.28 4.32 -0.72
C VAL A 486 14.52 3.88 -1.49
N GLU A 487 14.81 2.58 -1.50
CA GLU A 487 15.93 2.00 -2.25
C GLU A 487 15.85 2.36 -3.74
N ASP A 488 14.68 2.14 -4.36
CA ASP A 488 14.47 2.45 -5.78
C ASP A 488 14.62 3.95 -6.07
N ALA A 489 14.08 4.83 -5.24
CA ALA A 489 14.18 6.27 -5.41
C ALA A 489 15.61 6.77 -5.32
N VAL A 490 16.38 6.31 -4.32
CA VAL A 490 17.79 6.69 -4.13
C VAL A 490 18.66 6.22 -5.31
N ASN A 491 18.48 4.98 -5.75
CA ASN A 491 19.24 4.43 -6.88
C ASN A 491 18.82 5.04 -8.23
N ALA A 492 17.56 5.42 -8.41
CA ALA A 492 17.11 6.13 -9.62
C ALA A 492 17.72 7.53 -9.77
N VAL A 493 17.79 8.29 -8.66
CA VAL A 493 18.40 9.63 -8.64
C VAL A 493 19.92 9.53 -8.70
N GLY A 494 20.52 8.56 -8.03
CA GLY A 494 21.98 8.46 -7.83
C GLY A 494 22.47 9.49 -6.80
N VAL A 495 23.64 9.25 -6.24
CA VAL A 495 24.11 9.97 -5.05
C VAL A 495 25.53 10.51 -5.26
N ASN A 496 25.75 11.77 -4.88
CA ASN A 496 27.11 12.34 -4.88
C ASN A 496 27.91 11.76 -3.70
N LEU A 497 28.95 10.97 -4.01
CA LEU A 497 29.76 10.24 -3.02
C LEU A 497 30.44 11.18 -2.01
N ASN A 498 30.84 12.37 -2.45
CA ASN A 498 31.58 13.30 -1.62
C ASN A 498 30.70 14.20 -0.74
N MET A 499 29.37 14.21 -0.97
CA MET A 499 28.44 15.05 -0.22
C MET A 499 27.41 14.22 0.61
N ALA A 500 27.18 12.97 0.21
CA ALA A 500 26.14 12.15 0.80
C ALA A 500 26.35 11.85 2.28
N SER A 501 25.26 11.81 3.02
CA SER A 501 25.21 11.32 4.40
C SER A 501 25.21 9.79 4.46
N ALA A 502 25.62 9.22 5.58
CA ALA A 502 25.60 7.76 5.78
C ALA A 502 24.18 7.16 5.62
N PRO A 503 23.09 7.78 6.13
CA PRO A 503 21.74 7.30 5.86
C PRO A 503 21.41 7.24 4.37
N LEU A 504 21.76 8.26 3.58
CA LEU A 504 21.50 8.25 2.14
C LEU A 504 22.30 7.16 1.43
N LEU A 505 23.58 7.00 1.76
CA LEU A 505 24.46 5.96 1.21
C LEU A 505 23.98 4.54 1.54
N SER A 506 23.36 4.33 2.71
CA SER A 506 22.90 3.00 3.12
C SER A 506 21.76 2.41 2.26
N HIS A 507 21.11 3.25 1.44
CA HIS A 507 20.09 2.84 0.48
C HIS A 507 20.63 2.61 -0.94
N ILE A 508 21.92 2.83 -1.17
CA ILE A 508 22.55 2.49 -2.43
C ILE A 508 22.71 0.97 -2.55
N ALA A 509 22.41 0.43 -3.72
CA ALA A 509 22.58 -0.98 -4.05
C ALA A 509 23.93 -1.52 -3.59
N GLY A 510 23.95 -2.61 -2.84
CA GLY A 510 25.18 -3.23 -2.32
C GLY A 510 25.83 -2.52 -1.13
N LEU A 511 25.28 -1.41 -0.63
CA LEU A 511 25.77 -0.72 0.57
C LEU A 511 24.76 -0.89 1.72
N GLY A 512 25.23 -1.50 2.81
CA GLY A 512 24.50 -1.51 4.07
C GLY A 512 24.94 -0.36 4.99
N PRO A 513 24.26 -0.19 6.15
CA PRO A 513 24.57 0.89 7.10
C PRO A 513 26.05 0.95 7.51
N SER A 514 26.67 -0.21 7.75
CA SER A 514 28.08 -0.30 8.18
C SER A 514 29.04 0.20 7.08
N LEU A 515 28.81 -0.19 5.80
CA LEU A 515 29.61 0.28 4.68
C LEU A 515 29.40 1.77 4.41
N ALA A 516 28.17 2.25 4.54
CA ALA A 516 27.86 3.67 4.42
C ALA A 516 28.60 4.52 5.44
N GLN A 517 28.65 4.09 6.70
CA GLN A 517 29.45 4.73 7.75
C GLN A 517 30.96 4.67 7.46
N ALA A 518 31.48 3.50 7.00
CA ALA A 518 32.87 3.35 6.64
C ALA A 518 33.29 4.28 5.49
N ILE A 519 32.42 4.49 4.48
CA ILE A 519 32.65 5.43 3.39
C ILE A 519 32.77 6.87 3.92
N VAL A 520 31.84 7.29 4.78
CA VAL A 520 31.89 8.64 5.38
C VAL A 520 33.15 8.81 6.24
N ALA A 521 33.46 7.86 7.12
CA ALA A 521 34.64 7.90 7.95
C ALA A 521 35.94 7.95 7.10
N HIS A 522 36.02 7.19 5.99
CA HIS A 522 37.14 7.22 5.08
C HIS A 522 37.29 8.61 4.43
N ARG A 523 36.19 9.20 3.98
CA ARG A 523 36.17 10.55 3.40
C ARG A 523 36.62 11.61 4.39
N ASP A 524 36.16 11.53 5.63
CA ASP A 524 36.50 12.49 6.67
C ASP A 524 38.00 12.42 7.06
N ALA A 525 38.56 11.20 7.03
CA ALA A 525 39.96 10.96 7.39
C ALA A 525 40.93 11.24 6.23
N ASN A 526 40.54 10.96 4.98
CA ASN A 526 41.44 10.97 3.81
C ASN A 526 41.11 12.05 2.77
N GLY A 527 40.05 12.84 2.99
CA GLY A 527 39.53 13.81 2.03
C GLY A 527 38.58 13.19 1.00
N PRO A 528 38.08 14.01 0.06
CA PRO A 528 37.12 13.58 -0.94
C PRO A 528 37.70 12.51 -1.88
N PHE A 529 36.83 11.59 -2.32
CA PHE A 529 37.17 10.59 -3.31
C PHE A 529 37.46 11.21 -4.66
N ALA A 530 38.63 10.92 -5.23
CA ALA A 530 39.05 11.43 -6.54
C ALA A 530 38.40 10.67 -7.70
N ASP A 531 38.11 9.38 -7.50
CA ASP A 531 37.49 8.50 -8.47
C ASP A 531 36.73 7.37 -7.75
N ARG A 532 35.86 6.67 -8.49
CA ARG A 532 35.09 5.53 -7.95
C ARG A 532 35.95 4.36 -7.49
N LYS A 533 37.13 4.15 -8.12
CA LYS A 533 38.04 3.04 -7.75
C LYS A 533 38.61 3.23 -6.35
N ALA A 534 38.67 4.47 -5.87
CA ALA A 534 39.14 4.77 -4.51
C ALA A 534 38.21 4.15 -3.44
N LEU A 535 36.97 3.82 -3.77
CA LEU A 535 36.05 3.07 -2.88
C LEU A 535 36.60 1.71 -2.44
N LEU A 536 37.40 1.04 -3.28
CA LEU A 536 38.04 -0.23 -2.91
C LEU A 536 39.08 -0.11 -1.77
N LYS A 537 39.45 1.14 -1.39
CA LYS A 537 40.31 1.40 -0.21
C LYS A 537 39.50 1.50 1.08
N VAL A 538 38.17 1.56 1.00
CA VAL A 538 37.30 1.63 2.18
C VAL A 538 37.24 0.25 2.88
N ALA A 539 37.46 0.24 4.17
CA ALA A 539 37.44 -1.00 4.95
C ALA A 539 36.08 -1.74 4.83
N GLY A 540 36.12 -3.02 4.47
CA GLY A 540 34.97 -3.87 4.31
C GLY A 540 34.27 -3.77 2.94
N LEU A 541 34.65 -2.82 2.07
CA LEU A 541 34.06 -2.70 0.75
C LEU A 541 34.82 -3.58 -0.26
N GLY A 542 34.30 -4.79 -0.47
CA GLY A 542 34.88 -5.76 -1.42
C GLY A 542 34.42 -5.56 -2.86
N PRO A 543 35.00 -6.37 -3.82
CA PRO A 543 34.69 -6.24 -5.25
C PRO A 543 33.19 -6.36 -5.58
N LYS A 544 32.46 -7.26 -4.91
CA LYS A 544 31.02 -7.44 -5.14
C LYS A 544 30.20 -6.22 -4.71
N ALA A 545 30.51 -5.64 -3.55
CA ALA A 545 29.86 -4.41 -3.11
C ALA A 545 30.18 -3.24 -4.03
N PHE A 546 31.43 -3.15 -4.51
CA PHE A 546 31.84 -2.14 -5.50
C PHE A 546 31.06 -2.29 -6.80
N GLU A 547 30.97 -3.51 -7.34
CA GLU A 547 30.16 -3.80 -8.54
C GLU A 547 28.73 -3.31 -8.39
N GLN A 548 28.08 -3.61 -7.25
CA GLN A 548 26.68 -3.22 -7.01
C GLN A 548 26.47 -1.71 -6.86
N CYS A 549 27.40 -0.99 -6.21
CA CYS A 549 27.19 0.40 -5.84
C CYS A 549 27.77 1.42 -6.82
N ALA A 550 28.86 1.08 -7.53
CA ALA A 550 29.68 2.06 -8.25
C ALA A 550 28.90 2.89 -9.28
N GLY A 551 27.96 2.28 -10.00
CA GLY A 551 27.17 2.99 -11.01
C GLY A 551 26.18 4.01 -10.45
N PHE A 552 25.78 3.87 -9.17
CA PHE A 552 24.83 4.76 -8.49
C PHE A 552 25.53 5.90 -7.72
N LEU A 553 26.83 5.80 -7.52
CA LEU A 553 27.65 6.82 -6.83
C LEU A 553 28.31 7.73 -7.86
N ARG A 554 28.14 9.03 -7.71
CA ARG A 554 28.66 10.04 -8.62
C ARG A 554 29.77 10.85 -7.96
N ILE A 555 30.78 11.24 -8.75
CA ILE A 555 31.84 12.15 -8.33
C ILE A 555 31.93 13.28 -9.36
N THR A 556 31.49 14.47 -8.98
CA THR A 556 31.54 15.64 -9.82
C THR A 556 32.94 16.29 -9.72
N GLY A 557 33.58 16.57 -10.86
CA GLY A 557 34.91 17.19 -10.90
C GLY A 557 36.06 16.25 -10.52
N GLY A 558 35.82 14.93 -10.48
CA GLY A 558 36.84 13.92 -10.20
C GLY A 558 37.87 13.73 -11.30
N ALA A 559 38.83 12.82 -11.04
CA ALA A 559 39.90 12.47 -11.98
C ALA A 559 39.35 11.74 -13.23
N GLU A 560 38.35 10.90 -13.07
CA GLU A 560 37.65 10.19 -14.16
C GLU A 560 36.33 10.92 -14.50
N PRO A 561 36.23 11.53 -15.69
CA PRO A 561 35.01 12.28 -16.05
C PRO A 561 33.75 11.42 -16.09
N LEU A 562 33.82 10.14 -16.45
CA LEU A 562 32.69 9.23 -16.47
C LEU A 562 32.08 8.97 -15.07
N ASP A 563 32.84 9.22 -14.01
CA ASP A 563 32.35 9.09 -12.63
C ASP A 563 31.27 10.14 -12.28
N ALA A 564 31.13 11.20 -13.07
CA ALA A 564 30.02 12.16 -12.94
C ALA A 564 28.71 11.67 -13.56
N SER A 565 28.74 10.59 -14.34
CA SER A 565 27.60 10.00 -15.03
C SER A 565 27.05 8.75 -14.30
N SER A 566 25.96 8.18 -14.78
CA SER A 566 25.46 6.88 -14.31
C SER A 566 26.03 5.69 -15.11
N VAL A 567 27.02 5.90 -15.97
CA VAL A 567 27.70 4.81 -16.68
C VAL A 567 28.43 3.94 -15.67
N HIS A 568 28.21 2.63 -15.73
CA HIS A 568 28.88 1.68 -14.84
C HIS A 568 30.37 1.54 -15.21
N PRO A 569 31.29 1.38 -14.24
CA PRO A 569 32.71 1.22 -14.53
C PRO A 569 33.06 0.09 -15.49
N GLU A 570 32.30 -1.01 -15.50
CA GLU A 570 32.44 -2.12 -16.45
C GLU A 570 32.27 -1.67 -17.91
N ALA A 571 31.41 -0.68 -18.15
CA ALA A 571 31.07 -0.18 -19.48
C ALA A 571 31.95 1.01 -19.94
N TYR A 572 32.93 1.46 -19.12
CA TYR A 572 33.82 2.54 -19.51
C TYR A 572 34.61 2.28 -20.81
N GLY A 573 34.91 1.00 -21.08
CA GLY A 573 35.55 0.62 -22.35
C GLY A 573 34.68 0.99 -23.56
N VAL A 574 33.38 0.72 -23.52
CA VAL A 574 32.43 1.08 -24.58
C VAL A 574 32.25 2.59 -24.66
N ALA A 575 32.08 3.27 -23.52
CA ALA A 575 31.93 4.72 -23.49
C ALA A 575 33.16 5.41 -24.12
N ARG A 576 34.38 4.97 -23.84
CA ARG A 576 35.59 5.50 -24.43
C ARG A 576 35.71 5.22 -25.95
N LYS A 577 35.25 4.07 -26.45
CA LYS A 577 35.17 3.79 -27.90
C LYS A 577 34.24 4.80 -28.59
N ILE A 578 33.08 5.09 -27.99
CA ILE A 578 32.13 6.10 -28.50
C ILE A 578 32.80 7.48 -28.55
N VAL A 579 33.43 7.89 -27.45
CA VAL A 579 34.16 9.17 -27.36
C VAL A 579 35.26 9.28 -28.43
N GLN A 580 36.04 8.21 -28.63
CA GLN A 580 37.06 8.15 -29.64
C GLN A 580 36.53 8.30 -31.07
N ALA A 581 35.37 7.65 -31.35
CA ALA A 581 34.68 7.77 -32.64
C ALA A 581 34.19 9.21 -32.91
N CYS A 582 33.88 9.99 -31.88
CA CYS A 582 33.50 11.39 -31.99
C CYS A 582 34.72 12.31 -32.23
N GLY A 583 35.96 11.84 -32.05
CA GLY A 583 37.19 12.60 -32.31
C GLY A 583 37.40 13.80 -31.39
N ARG A 584 36.77 13.86 -30.20
CA ARG A 584 36.85 14.97 -29.23
C ARG A 584 37.23 14.44 -27.85
N ASP A 585 37.69 15.35 -26.97
CA ASP A 585 37.93 15.02 -25.56
C ASP A 585 36.61 14.66 -24.85
N ILE A 586 36.65 13.71 -23.91
CA ILE A 586 35.48 13.24 -23.19
C ILE A 586 34.76 14.37 -22.44
N ARG A 587 35.51 15.33 -21.85
CA ARG A 587 34.92 16.46 -21.14
C ARG A 587 34.22 17.45 -22.07
N ALA A 588 34.61 17.50 -23.34
CA ALA A 588 33.95 18.29 -24.37
C ALA A 588 32.69 17.63 -24.95
N ILE A 589 32.59 16.29 -24.86
CA ILE A 589 31.43 15.53 -25.33
C ILE A 589 30.37 15.47 -24.27
N MET A 590 30.75 15.30 -23.00
CA MET A 590 29.81 15.20 -21.90
C MET A 590 28.98 16.49 -21.73
N GLY A 591 27.67 16.39 -21.98
CA GLY A 591 26.73 17.52 -21.95
C GLY A 591 26.53 18.22 -23.31
N ASP A 592 27.23 17.81 -24.36
CA ASP A 592 27.05 18.34 -25.73
C ASP A 592 26.30 17.32 -26.61
N SER A 593 24.98 17.48 -26.70
CA SER A 593 24.14 16.63 -27.56
C SER A 593 24.54 16.72 -29.05
N SER A 594 25.14 17.84 -29.50
CA SER A 594 25.54 18.00 -30.88
C SER A 594 26.74 17.12 -31.26
N ALA A 595 27.60 16.79 -30.30
CA ALA A 595 28.78 15.94 -30.50
C ALA A 595 28.40 14.47 -30.75
N LEU A 596 27.21 14.05 -30.34
CA LEU A 596 26.72 12.66 -30.46
C LEU A 596 25.76 12.49 -31.63
N VAL A 597 25.42 13.54 -32.38
CA VAL A 597 24.59 13.47 -33.59
C VAL A 597 25.27 12.60 -34.66
N GLY A 598 24.55 11.55 -35.09
CA GLY A 598 25.07 10.62 -36.12
C GLY A 598 25.78 9.38 -35.56
N VAL A 599 26.02 9.29 -34.26
CA VAL A 599 26.54 8.07 -33.61
C VAL A 599 25.46 6.99 -33.60
N GLN A 600 25.72 5.86 -34.29
CA GLN A 600 24.81 4.73 -34.34
C GLN A 600 25.16 3.75 -33.22
N ALA A 601 24.22 3.52 -32.30
CA ALA A 601 24.45 2.66 -31.13
C ALA A 601 24.86 1.23 -31.51
N GLU A 602 24.33 0.72 -32.62
CA GLU A 602 24.56 -0.63 -33.13
C GLU A 602 26.06 -0.92 -33.41
N GLN A 603 26.85 0.10 -33.69
CA GLN A 603 28.30 -0.04 -33.98
C GLN A 603 29.16 -0.32 -32.76
N PHE A 604 28.61 -0.08 -31.55
CA PHE A 604 29.32 -0.21 -30.28
C PHE A 604 28.83 -1.39 -29.43
N VAL A 605 27.89 -2.19 -29.98
CA VAL A 605 27.43 -3.45 -29.36
C VAL A 605 28.55 -4.47 -29.44
N ASP A 606 28.84 -5.14 -28.31
CA ASP A 606 29.84 -6.22 -28.24
C ASP A 606 29.27 -7.43 -27.49
N GLY A 607 30.11 -8.46 -27.30
CA GLY A 607 29.67 -9.70 -26.61
C GLY A 607 29.24 -9.53 -25.16
N SER A 608 29.58 -8.40 -24.51
CA SER A 608 29.28 -8.11 -23.11
C SER A 608 28.18 -7.07 -22.93
N PHE A 609 28.05 -6.15 -23.90
CA PHE A 609 27.12 -5.00 -23.81
C PHE A 609 26.24 -4.92 -25.05
N GLY A 610 24.95 -5.07 -24.88
CA GLY A 610 23.97 -5.00 -25.93
C GLY A 610 23.50 -3.58 -26.26
N LEU A 611 22.55 -3.49 -27.18
CA LEU A 611 21.97 -2.22 -27.64
C LEU A 611 21.33 -1.38 -26.52
N PRO A 612 20.63 -1.97 -25.54
CA PRO A 612 20.08 -1.20 -24.40
C PRO A 612 21.16 -0.47 -23.61
N THR A 613 22.24 -1.15 -23.22
CA THR A 613 23.36 -0.53 -22.49
C THR A 613 24.06 0.54 -23.30
N VAL A 614 24.29 0.32 -24.60
CA VAL A 614 24.93 1.33 -25.47
C VAL A 614 24.06 2.59 -25.58
N ARG A 615 22.74 2.46 -25.70
CA ARG A 615 21.80 3.60 -25.70
C ARG A 615 21.80 4.35 -24.39
N ASP A 616 21.85 3.63 -23.26
CA ASP A 616 21.96 4.24 -21.93
C ASP A 616 23.28 5.06 -21.81
N ILE A 617 24.41 4.52 -22.30
CA ILE A 617 25.69 5.22 -22.33
C ILE A 617 25.61 6.51 -23.17
N LEU A 618 25.02 6.45 -24.37
CA LEU A 618 24.84 7.64 -25.21
C LEU A 618 23.98 8.71 -24.51
N SER A 619 22.89 8.30 -23.90
CA SER A 619 22.02 9.20 -23.13
C SER A 619 22.74 9.84 -21.94
N GLU A 620 23.60 9.09 -21.26
CA GLU A 620 24.41 9.60 -20.14
C GLU A 620 25.57 10.50 -20.60
N LEU A 621 26.11 10.28 -21.78
CA LEU A 621 27.10 11.22 -22.38
C LEU A 621 26.43 12.51 -22.83
N GLU A 622 25.22 12.44 -23.39
CA GLU A 622 24.41 13.60 -23.78
C GLU A 622 24.04 14.48 -22.58
N LYS A 623 23.61 13.85 -21.49
CA LYS A 623 23.16 14.54 -20.27
C LYS A 623 23.66 13.82 -19.03
N PRO A 624 24.95 14.04 -18.65
CA PRO A 624 25.59 13.33 -17.56
C PRO A 624 24.85 13.51 -16.24
N GLY A 625 24.56 12.41 -15.56
CA GLY A 625 23.97 12.44 -14.24
C GLY A 625 22.64 13.18 -14.17
N ARG A 626 21.82 13.11 -15.21
CA ARG A 626 20.50 13.76 -15.24
C ARG A 626 19.67 13.33 -14.01
N ASP A 627 19.20 14.32 -13.27
CA ASP A 627 18.22 14.11 -12.21
C ASP A 627 16.84 13.79 -12.84
N PRO A 628 16.22 12.64 -12.52
CA PRO A 628 14.90 12.28 -13.05
C PRO A 628 13.77 13.12 -12.44
N ARG A 629 14.05 13.89 -11.38
CA ARG A 629 13.06 14.70 -10.69
C ARG A 629 12.63 15.91 -11.53
N PRO A 630 11.38 16.39 -11.38
CA PRO A 630 10.89 17.57 -12.10
C PRO A 630 11.62 18.85 -11.65
N SER A 631 11.48 19.92 -12.44
CA SER A 631 11.98 21.24 -12.04
C SER A 631 11.12 21.84 -10.93
N PHE A 632 11.77 22.50 -9.96
CA PHE A 632 11.09 23.15 -8.84
C PHE A 632 10.14 24.26 -9.30
N LYS A 633 8.88 24.20 -8.82
CA LYS A 633 7.82 25.20 -9.02
C LYS A 633 7.07 25.41 -7.71
N THR A 634 6.57 26.62 -7.48
CA THR A 634 5.79 26.96 -6.28
C THR A 634 4.35 27.31 -6.69
N ALA A 635 3.36 26.87 -5.87
CA ALA A 635 1.97 27.32 -6.00
C ALA A 635 1.82 28.75 -5.48
N THR A 636 0.95 29.52 -6.12
CA THR A 636 0.57 30.86 -5.68
C THR A 636 -0.84 30.76 -5.11
N PHE A 637 -0.97 30.79 -3.78
CA PHE A 637 -2.28 30.80 -3.13
C PHE A 637 -2.99 32.15 -3.30
N ALA A 638 -4.32 32.11 -3.39
CA ALA A 638 -5.11 33.31 -3.61
C ALA A 638 -5.18 34.18 -2.33
N ASP A 639 -4.90 35.48 -2.47
CA ASP A 639 -5.00 36.44 -1.37
C ASP A 639 -6.45 36.54 -0.83
N GLY A 640 -6.61 36.56 0.50
CA GLY A 640 -7.90 36.74 1.17
C GLY A 640 -8.74 35.48 1.38
N ILE A 641 -8.28 34.31 0.94
CA ILE A 641 -8.94 33.04 1.18
C ILE A 641 -8.14 32.25 2.25
N ASN A 642 -8.70 32.20 3.47
CA ASN A 642 -7.98 31.68 4.61
C ASN A 642 -8.74 30.57 5.35
N ASN A 643 -10.07 30.59 5.27
CA ASN A 643 -10.95 29.66 5.94
C ASN A 643 -11.93 29.02 4.97
N MET A 644 -12.47 27.88 5.32
CA MET A 644 -13.52 27.23 4.51
C MET A 644 -14.72 28.16 4.24
N THR A 645 -15.01 29.08 5.16
CA THR A 645 -16.11 30.05 5.02
C THR A 645 -15.87 31.10 3.94
N ASP A 646 -14.63 31.30 3.53
CA ASP A 646 -14.26 32.26 2.47
C ASP A 646 -14.45 31.64 1.07
N LEU A 647 -14.55 30.32 1.00
CA LEU A 647 -14.72 29.59 -0.24
C LEU A 647 -16.14 29.68 -0.77
N LYS A 648 -16.26 29.93 -2.06
CA LYS A 648 -17.55 29.94 -2.79
C LYS A 648 -17.49 28.96 -3.96
N PRO A 649 -18.53 28.17 -4.22
CA PRO A 649 -18.62 27.37 -5.43
C PRO A 649 -18.34 28.20 -6.69
N GLY A 650 -17.54 27.67 -7.60
CA GLY A 650 -17.10 28.36 -8.82
C GLY A 650 -15.75 29.08 -8.72
N MET A 651 -15.19 29.29 -7.52
CA MET A 651 -13.85 29.88 -7.37
C MET A 651 -12.78 28.98 -7.99
N SER A 652 -11.89 29.58 -8.79
CA SER A 652 -10.72 28.91 -9.37
C SER A 652 -9.47 29.28 -8.56
N LEU A 653 -8.79 28.28 -8.03
CA LEU A 653 -7.64 28.40 -7.12
C LEU A 653 -6.47 27.55 -7.60
N GLU A 654 -5.26 27.98 -7.30
CA GLU A 654 -4.11 27.09 -7.35
C GLU A 654 -3.97 26.34 -6.02
N GLY A 655 -3.53 25.10 -6.08
CA GLY A 655 -3.30 24.30 -4.91
C GLY A 655 -2.19 23.27 -5.13
N THR A 656 -1.70 22.72 -4.04
CA THR A 656 -0.69 21.65 -4.06
C THR A 656 -1.34 20.33 -3.68
N VAL A 657 -1.08 19.29 -4.44
CA VAL A 657 -1.54 17.93 -4.13
C VAL A 657 -0.83 17.41 -2.90
N THR A 658 -1.57 17.13 -1.84
CA THR A 658 -1.02 16.62 -0.58
C THR A 658 -1.02 15.09 -0.54
N ASN A 659 -2.01 14.44 -1.16
CA ASN A 659 -2.14 13.00 -1.16
C ASN A 659 -3.00 12.52 -2.34
N VAL A 660 -2.66 11.36 -2.89
CA VAL A 660 -3.43 10.69 -3.94
C VAL A 660 -3.95 9.36 -3.44
N ALA A 661 -5.24 9.13 -3.59
CA ALA A 661 -5.94 7.91 -3.20
C ALA A 661 -6.67 7.31 -4.42
N ALA A 662 -7.04 6.03 -4.35
CA ALA A 662 -7.72 5.36 -5.47
C ALA A 662 -9.03 6.04 -5.93
N PHE A 663 -9.68 6.81 -5.05
CA PHE A 663 -10.94 7.52 -5.34
C PHE A 663 -10.76 8.99 -5.72
N GLY A 664 -9.52 9.53 -5.71
CA GLY A 664 -9.23 10.91 -6.07
C GLY A 664 -8.01 11.48 -5.37
N ALA A 665 -7.80 12.79 -5.49
CA ALA A 665 -6.66 13.50 -4.93
C ALA A 665 -7.09 14.55 -3.91
N PHE A 666 -6.32 14.68 -2.83
CA PHE A 666 -6.44 15.74 -1.85
C PHE A 666 -5.54 16.91 -2.26
N VAL A 667 -6.09 18.11 -2.24
CA VAL A 667 -5.40 19.32 -2.70
C VAL A 667 -5.50 20.39 -1.63
N ASP A 668 -4.36 20.87 -1.15
CA ASP A 668 -4.26 22.06 -0.32
C ASP A 668 -4.45 23.31 -1.21
N ILE A 669 -5.52 24.05 -0.97
CA ILE A 669 -5.90 25.25 -1.70
C ILE A 669 -5.72 26.55 -0.89
N GLY A 670 -4.93 26.47 0.19
CA GLY A 670 -4.67 27.63 1.05
C GLY A 670 -5.63 27.82 2.23
N VAL A 671 -6.51 26.84 2.53
CA VAL A 671 -7.37 26.83 3.72
C VAL A 671 -6.93 25.69 4.67
N HIS A 672 -7.41 25.70 5.93
CA HIS A 672 -7.00 24.70 6.95
C HIS A 672 -7.48 23.26 6.70
N GLN A 673 -8.12 23.00 5.58
CA GLN A 673 -8.69 21.70 5.21
C GLN A 673 -8.44 21.43 3.74
N ASP A 674 -7.83 20.28 3.44
CA ASP A 674 -7.65 19.85 2.04
C ASP A 674 -8.99 19.61 1.36
N GLY A 675 -9.09 20.04 0.11
CA GLY A 675 -10.22 19.74 -0.75
C GLY A 675 -10.02 18.42 -1.49
N LEU A 676 -11.10 17.71 -1.79
CA LEU A 676 -11.07 16.47 -2.54
C LEU A 676 -11.46 16.72 -4.00
N VAL A 677 -10.57 16.36 -4.91
CA VAL A 677 -10.87 16.17 -6.34
C VAL A 677 -11.19 14.69 -6.54
N HIS A 678 -12.46 14.34 -6.64
CA HIS A 678 -12.87 12.96 -6.89
C HIS A 678 -12.32 12.46 -8.24
N ILE A 679 -12.06 11.16 -8.40
CA ILE A 679 -11.49 10.56 -9.61
C ILE A 679 -12.25 10.96 -10.88
N SER A 680 -13.58 11.10 -10.82
CA SER A 680 -14.41 11.58 -11.93
C SER A 680 -14.25 13.06 -12.25
N GLN A 681 -13.56 13.83 -11.42
CA GLN A 681 -13.35 15.27 -11.53
C GLN A 681 -11.90 15.65 -11.85
N LEU A 682 -11.00 14.66 -12.01
CA LEU A 682 -9.57 14.88 -12.29
C LEU A 682 -9.29 15.31 -13.72
N ALA A 683 -10.05 14.78 -14.69
CA ALA A 683 -9.86 15.11 -16.11
C ALA A 683 -11.17 15.01 -16.89
N ASP A 684 -11.19 15.56 -18.11
CA ASP A 684 -12.34 15.48 -19.03
C ASP A 684 -12.52 14.10 -19.68
N ARG A 685 -11.52 13.22 -19.50
CA ARG A 685 -11.55 11.81 -19.94
C ARG A 685 -11.76 10.87 -18.77
N PHE A 686 -12.16 9.63 -19.07
CA PHE A 686 -12.20 8.58 -18.04
C PHE A 686 -10.79 8.33 -17.47
N VAL A 687 -10.66 8.39 -16.16
CA VAL A 687 -9.43 8.12 -15.41
C VAL A 687 -9.63 6.82 -14.65
N LYS A 688 -8.75 5.86 -14.88
CA LYS A 688 -8.77 4.56 -14.19
C LYS A 688 -7.99 4.62 -12.89
N ASP A 689 -6.84 5.27 -12.90
CA ASP A 689 -5.97 5.48 -11.75
C ASP A 689 -5.65 6.99 -11.62
N PRO A 690 -5.93 7.64 -10.49
CA PRO A 690 -5.60 9.03 -10.26
C PRO A 690 -4.12 9.38 -10.51
N HIS A 691 -3.19 8.46 -10.22
CA HIS A 691 -1.75 8.66 -10.43
C HIS A 691 -1.35 8.81 -11.92
N ASP A 692 -2.22 8.40 -12.87
CA ASP A 692 -2.00 8.63 -14.30
C ASP A 692 -2.18 10.11 -14.71
N VAL A 693 -2.76 10.93 -13.83
CA VAL A 693 -3.11 12.32 -14.09
C VAL A 693 -2.39 13.28 -13.16
N ILE A 694 -2.16 12.89 -11.91
CA ILE A 694 -1.73 13.77 -10.84
C ILE A 694 -0.86 13.01 -9.83
N LYS A 695 0.14 13.71 -9.26
CA LYS A 695 1.06 13.17 -8.26
C LYS A 695 1.09 14.03 -7.02
N THR A 696 1.47 13.45 -5.90
CA THR A 696 1.72 14.20 -4.66
C THR A 696 2.83 15.24 -4.89
N GLY A 697 2.57 16.47 -4.46
CA GLY A 697 3.48 17.61 -4.69
C GLY A 697 3.20 18.41 -5.99
N ASP A 698 2.33 17.92 -6.87
CA ASP A 698 1.97 18.69 -8.08
C ASP A 698 1.21 19.97 -7.71
N VAL A 699 1.54 21.06 -8.44
CA VAL A 699 0.79 22.32 -8.39
C VAL A 699 -0.30 22.27 -9.46
N VAL A 700 -1.55 22.36 -9.04
CA VAL A 700 -2.72 22.21 -9.90
C VAL A 700 -3.68 23.37 -9.76
N ARG A 701 -4.39 23.66 -10.86
CA ARG A 701 -5.51 24.60 -10.84
C ARG A 701 -6.80 23.82 -10.64
N VAL A 702 -7.51 24.15 -9.56
CA VAL A 702 -8.78 23.51 -9.19
C VAL A 702 -9.88 24.54 -9.06
N ARG A 703 -11.12 24.09 -9.20
CA ARG A 703 -12.32 24.92 -8.99
C ARG A 703 -13.18 24.30 -7.89
N VAL A 704 -13.64 25.14 -6.98
CA VAL A 704 -14.52 24.73 -5.88
C VAL A 704 -15.89 24.34 -6.43
N THR A 705 -16.34 23.10 -6.15
CA THR A 705 -17.67 22.60 -6.54
C THR A 705 -18.66 22.68 -5.40
N GLU A 706 -18.22 22.34 -4.18
CA GLU A 706 -19.06 22.28 -2.99
C GLU A 706 -18.23 22.59 -1.75
N VAL A 707 -18.86 23.24 -0.75
CA VAL A 707 -18.27 23.48 0.58
C VAL A 707 -19.28 23.07 1.64
N ASP A 708 -18.97 22.01 2.41
CA ASP A 708 -19.75 21.57 3.56
C ASP A 708 -18.97 21.90 4.86
N VAL A 709 -19.27 23.02 5.44
CA VAL A 709 -18.62 23.50 6.67
C VAL A 709 -18.90 22.59 7.86
N THR A 710 -20.09 22.00 7.91
CA THR A 710 -20.51 21.12 9.03
C THR A 710 -19.71 19.82 9.05
N ARG A 711 -19.51 19.22 7.88
CA ARG A 711 -18.75 17.98 7.73
C ARG A 711 -17.26 18.22 7.45
N LYS A 712 -16.83 19.48 7.37
CA LYS A 712 -15.47 19.89 6.99
C LYS A 712 -15.02 19.24 5.66
N ARG A 713 -15.86 19.32 4.64
CA ARG A 713 -15.58 18.76 3.30
C ARG A 713 -15.59 19.86 2.26
N ILE A 714 -14.60 19.83 1.36
CA ILE A 714 -14.48 20.71 0.21
C ILE A 714 -14.40 19.84 -1.03
N GLY A 715 -15.38 19.99 -1.93
CA GLY A 715 -15.38 19.36 -3.24
C GLY A 715 -14.65 20.24 -4.27
N LEU A 716 -13.76 19.64 -5.04
CA LEU A 716 -12.96 20.32 -6.07
C LEU A 716 -13.08 19.61 -7.42
N THR A 717 -12.81 20.34 -8.51
CA THR A 717 -12.71 19.79 -9.87
C THR A 717 -11.55 20.41 -10.63
N MET A 718 -10.87 19.58 -11.43
CA MET A 718 -9.84 20.00 -12.39
C MET A 718 -10.38 20.05 -13.84
N ARG A 719 -11.65 19.69 -14.03
CA ARG A 719 -12.30 19.72 -15.37
C ARG A 719 -12.47 21.14 -15.85
N LYS A 720 -12.23 21.36 -17.15
CA LYS A 720 -12.49 22.64 -17.83
C LYS A 720 -14.00 22.87 -17.94
N ASP A 721 -14.43 24.14 -17.94
CA ASP A 721 -15.83 24.48 -18.11
C ASP A 721 -16.33 23.99 -19.48
N ASN A 722 -17.10 22.91 -19.45
CA ASN A 722 -18.12 22.66 -20.45
C ASN A 722 -19.46 22.63 -19.72
N GLU A 723 -20.39 23.50 -20.16
CA GLU A 723 -21.73 23.72 -19.65
C GLU A 723 -22.40 22.48 -19.05
N THR A 724 -22.96 22.70 -17.84
CA THR A 724 -24.08 21.94 -17.28
C THR A 724 -24.25 20.47 -17.67
N ILE A 725 -23.48 19.59 -17.02
CA ILE A 725 -23.95 18.21 -16.86
C ILE A 725 -24.87 18.17 -15.63
N ARG A 726 -26.18 18.19 -15.93
CA ARG A 726 -27.24 17.85 -14.98
C ARG A 726 -26.86 16.53 -14.31
N MET A 727 -26.72 16.54 -13.00
CA MET A 727 -26.74 15.31 -12.21
C MET A 727 -27.98 14.50 -12.57
N PRO A 728 -27.91 13.18 -12.70
CA PRO A 728 -29.10 12.37 -12.78
C PRO A 728 -29.80 12.48 -11.42
N ARG A 729 -30.82 13.33 -11.35
CA ARG A 729 -31.83 13.28 -10.29
C ARG A 729 -32.36 11.85 -10.25
N GLY A 730 -32.26 11.23 -9.09
CA GLY A 730 -32.93 9.98 -8.81
C GLY A 730 -34.38 10.06 -9.32
N LYS A 731 -34.82 9.02 -10.01
CA LYS A 731 -36.18 8.86 -10.47
C LYS A 731 -37.12 8.92 -9.28
N THR A 732 -37.61 10.13 -8.98
CA THR A 732 -38.91 10.29 -8.34
C THR A 732 -39.94 10.03 -9.41
N THR A 733 -40.62 8.94 -9.31
CA THR A 733 -41.82 8.62 -10.08
C THR A 733 -42.82 9.73 -9.87
N GLU A 734 -42.94 10.59 -10.88
CA GLU A 734 -44.09 11.49 -11.00
C GLU A 734 -45.36 10.66 -11.22
N ARG A 735 -46.17 10.60 -10.17
CA ARG A 735 -47.56 10.19 -10.25
C ARG A 735 -48.33 11.31 -10.96
N SER A 736 -48.74 11.05 -12.18
CA SER A 736 -49.75 11.81 -12.90
C SER A 736 -51.04 11.95 -12.06
N LYS A 737 -51.54 13.18 -11.95
CA LYS A 737 -52.83 13.48 -11.39
C LYS A 737 -53.97 12.93 -12.31
N PRO A 738 -54.99 12.29 -11.75
CA PRO A 738 -56.31 12.23 -12.39
C PRO A 738 -57.26 13.23 -11.76
N SER A 739 -58.08 13.80 -12.62
CA SER A 739 -59.16 14.73 -12.37
C SER A 739 -60.26 14.16 -11.51
N ASP A 740 -60.95 15.07 -10.80
CA ASP A 740 -62.12 14.92 -9.99
C ASP A 740 -63.23 14.02 -10.55
N ARG A 741 -63.73 13.08 -9.75
CA ARG A 741 -65.14 12.82 -9.57
C ARG A 741 -65.41 12.17 -8.21
N ALA A 742 -66.18 12.88 -7.42
CA ALA A 742 -66.74 12.46 -6.14
C ALA A 742 -67.61 11.22 -6.24
N LYS A 743 -67.53 10.32 -5.25
CA LYS A 743 -68.70 9.75 -4.57
C LYS A 743 -68.31 8.99 -3.30
N THR A 744 -68.99 9.36 -2.29
CA THR A 744 -69.25 8.92 -0.92
C THR A 744 -69.24 7.40 -0.60
N MET A 745 -68.91 7.16 0.70
CA MET A 745 -69.39 6.16 1.66
C MET A 745 -68.49 4.89 1.83
N THR A 746 -68.08 4.60 2.96
CA THR A 746 -68.40 4.05 4.24
C THR A 746 -67.24 3.34 4.89
N ALA A 747 -67.07 3.55 6.17
CA ALA A 747 -66.03 3.00 7.04
C ALA A 747 -66.26 1.51 7.38
N ARG A 748 -65.18 0.75 7.50
CA ARG A 748 -65.18 -0.50 8.27
C ARG A 748 -63.78 -0.71 8.89
N PRO A 749 -63.67 -1.30 10.09
CA PRO A 749 -62.51 -1.17 11.00
C PRO A 749 -61.37 -2.17 10.70
N PRO A 750 -60.18 -1.98 11.32
CA PRO A 750 -58.97 -2.67 10.95
C PRO A 750 -58.91 -4.09 11.50
N LYS A 751 -58.44 -5.02 10.66
CA LYS A 751 -58.09 -6.39 11.06
C LYS A 751 -56.62 -6.43 11.50
N THR A 752 -56.41 -6.93 12.69
CA THR A 752 -55.15 -7.31 13.30
C THR A 752 -54.31 -8.24 12.44
N LYS A 753 -53.03 -7.95 12.28
CA LYS A 753 -52.01 -8.85 11.70
C LYS A 753 -51.52 -9.82 12.80
N PRO A 754 -51.24 -11.08 12.48
CA PRO A 754 -50.65 -12.01 13.43
C PRO A 754 -49.12 -11.73 13.52
N SER A 755 -48.64 -11.75 14.76
CA SER A 755 -47.21 -11.65 15.12
C SER A 755 -46.46 -12.91 14.69
N THR A 756 -45.42 -12.76 13.90
CA THR A 756 -44.39 -13.78 13.66
C THR A 756 -43.37 -13.76 14.80
N PRO A 757 -42.91 -14.91 15.30
CA PRO A 757 -41.98 -14.96 16.40
C PRO A 757 -40.58 -14.55 15.90
N GLN A 758 -39.97 -13.60 16.61
CA GLN A 758 -38.54 -13.27 16.49
C GLN A 758 -37.72 -14.46 16.98
N VAL A 759 -36.98 -15.07 16.09
CA VAL A 759 -35.85 -15.96 16.44
C VAL A 759 -34.65 -15.08 16.71
N GLU A 760 -34.39 -14.81 17.98
CA GLU A 760 -33.12 -14.21 18.40
C GLU A 760 -31.98 -15.16 18.07
N GLY A 761 -31.05 -14.67 17.24
CA GLY A 761 -29.91 -15.45 16.75
C GLY A 761 -28.89 -15.75 17.85
N ALA A 762 -28.92 -16.96 18.37
CA ALA A 762 -27.93 -17.53 19.30
C ALA A 762 -26.48 -17.60 18.71
N ILE A 763 -26.30 -17.24 17.44
CA ILE A 763 -25.04 -17.34 16.70
C ILE A 763 -24.07 -16.18 17.04
N GLY A 764 -24.57 -14.97 17.31
CA GLY A 764 -23.75 -13.81 17.69
C GLY A 764 -23.02 -14.00 19.02
N SER A 765 -23.70 -14.59 20.00
CA SER A 765 -23.14 -14.82 21.34
C SER A 765 -22.11 -15.95 21.38
N ALA A 766 -22.25 -16.98 20.56
CA ALA A 766 -21.30 -18.08 20.47
C ALA A 766 -19.98 -17.65 19.80
N LEU A 767 -20.05 -16.79 18.79
CA LEU A 767 -18.87 -16.25 18.09
C LEU A 767 -18.06 -15.31 18.99
N PHE A 768 -18.73 -14.44 19.73
CA PHE A 768 -18.10 -13.51 20.67
C PHE A 768 -17.35 -14.25 21.80
N ASN A 769 -17.95 -15.31 22.34
CA ASN A 769 -17.33 -16.11 23.39
C ASN A 769 -16.17 -17.00 22.88
N ALA A 770 -16.19 -17.43 21.63
CA ALA A 770 -15.09 -18.19 21.02
C ALA A 770 -13.86 -17.32 20.73
N LEU A 771 -14.05 -16.06 20.32
CA LEU A 771 -12.99 -15.10 20.08
C LEU A 771 -12.33 -14.63 21.39
N LYS A 772 -13.11 -14.36 22.44
CA LYS A 772 -12.62 -13.94 23.75
C LYS A 772 -11.72 -14.99 24.43
N ARG A 773 -11.99 -16.28 24.21
CA ARG A 773 -11.15 -17.37 24.75
C ARG A 773 -9.78 -17.57 24.03
N ARG A 774 -9.57 -16.88 22.92
CA ARG A 774 -8.29 -16.93 22.18
C ARG A 774 -7.34 -15.79 22.53
N THR A 775 -7.85 -14.65 22.98
CA THR A 775 -7.03 -13.49 23.39
C THR A 775 -6.47 -13.59 24.82
N ASP A 776 -7.09 -14.41 25.68
CA ASP A 776 -6.62 -14.63 27.06
C ASP A 776 -5.53 -15.74 27.17
N LYS A 777 -4.98 -16.20 26.06
CA LYS A 777 -3.91 -17.26 26.02
C LYS A 777 -2.80 -16.93 25.03
N SER A 778 -2.47 -15.66 24.83
CA SER A 778 -1.21 -15.27 24.18
C SER A 778 -0.43 -14.30 25.04
#